data_50b29adc43b7d978b24dc76a035763a9
#
_entry.id   50b29adc43b7d978b24dc76a035763a9
#
_cell.length_a   1.000
_cell.length_b   1.000
_cell.length_c   1.000
_cell.angle_alpha   90.00
_cell.angle_beta   90.00
_cell.angle_gamma   90.00
#
_symmetry.space_group_name_H-M   'P 1'
#
loop_
_entity.id
_entity.type
_entity.pdbx_description
1 polymer ?
#
loop_
_entity_poly.entity_id
_entity_poly.type
_entity_poly.pdbx_seq_one_letter_code
_entity_poly.pdbx_strand_id
1 'polypeptide(L)'
;MIPKLSPQHSLEALYLDYLAKLEQSAFSGEIQTSYASRLAVATDNSVYQYLPQAVVFPKTSNDIKQICRLASASTFQSIKLSPRGGGTGTNGQSLTEGIVVDLSKFMNKVIELNVEERWVRVETGIVKDQLNSMLKEHGLFFSPDLSTSNRATLGGMINTDASGQGSMVYGKTSDHVIGLKAVLASGEEIDTDPVRVDHLDQQRESLTDIYAAVKHACVDMRSLVEEKFPKLNRFLTGYDLKNAYSPEEDSVDLTRILCGSEGSLAFITEAKLDLTPIPKFRTLVTVKYDSFQSALRHAPSLVAAQALSVETIDSKVLNLAQQDVVWDSVRELISDVPEQEMQGINIVEFAENDEAIQQQKISNLVDTLSKTGVTELGVIGFQSCDDLTSINAIYNMRKKAVGLLGNTAGSAKPVAFAEDTCVPPENLADFIVEFRELLDGKGLHYGMFGHVDSGVLHVRPALDLCDPEQETLMREISDQVVALTAKYKGLMWGEHGKGFRSEYGPEFFGQELFSELRKIKAAFDPYNQINPGKICTPLHSEEQLVSVDGTKRGAYDREIAIEVRDSFKNAMECNGNGLCFNYDTSSPMCPSFKATGDRRYSPKGRAGLMREWLRQLAALKVDPLAQEQKLNSRFISPDSILLKIRNSIAKSKGEYDYSHEVYDAMQTCLACKACTTGCPIKVDVPTFRSRFLNVYHGRYLRPLKDYFVAYVESYAPLMAKAPRLFNAAMSPKWASIAVEKTIGMVDIPTLSFPTLAQRLPESLTTKYDYKALQSLSEEQKQKTVLVVQDPFTSFYEAELVEDFVKLAKKLGLNPVLLPFKPNGKPQHIKGFLSKFNNSAQTSAAFLNQVSELGIKMVGVEPALVLCYRDEYQHVLGDSRGDFNVLVVQEWLDSLDESLFENQQVTDKDTWYLFGHCTEKALKADAFKQWQQVFNRFGGKLEDVAVGCCGMAGTYGHDAKQLATSKAIYELSWKQKMASLPTERCMVTGYSCRSQVKRLEGEKPKHPLQVLLSLLP
;
A
#
# COMPACT_ATOMS: atom_id res chain seq x y z
N MET A 1 -15.23 19.03 -25.39
CA MET A 1 -15.84 17.84 -24.81
C MET A 1 -14.99 16.66 -25.22
N ILE A 2 -14.59 15.79 -24.29
CA ILE A 2 -13.82 14.58 -24.60
C ILE A 2 -14.63 13.65 -25.52
N PRO A 3 -13.96 12.86 -26.39
CA PRO A 3 -14.60 11.86 -27.23
C PRO A 3 -15.09 10.66 -26.39
N LYS A 4 -15.82 9.78 -27.01
CA LYS A 4 -16.11 8.44 -26.51
C LYS A 4 -14.84 7.58 -26.69
N LEU A 5 -14.47 6.83 -25.67
CA LEU A 5 -13.31 5.96 -25.66
C LEU A 5 -13.75 4.51 -25.81
N SER A 6 -13.12 3.79 -26.73
CA SER A 6 -13.38 2.37 -26.97
C SER A 6 -12.20 1.53 -26.47
N PRO A 7 -12.42 0.31 -25.97
CA PRO A 7 -11.31 -0.57 -25.63
C PRO A 7 -10.49 -0.87 -26.88
N GLN A 8 -9.17 -0.80 -26.77
CA GLN A 8 -8.27 -1.06 -27.91
C GLN A 8 -8.03 -2.57 -28.13
N HIS A 9 -8.34 -3.40 -27.15
CA HIS A 9 -8.09 -4.84 -27.17
C HIS A 9 -9.36 -5.60 -26.84
N SER A 10 -9.99 -6.16 -27.88
CA SER A 10 -11.07 -7.15 -27.72
C SER A 10 -10.51 -8.46 -27.14
N LEU A 11 -11.37 -9.23 -26.49
CA LEU A 11 -11.05 -10.60 -26.11
C LEU A 11 -10.93 -11.48 -27.36
N GLU A 12 -9.97 -12.39 -27.38
CA GLU A 12 -9.87 -13.39 -28.42
C GLU A 12 -11.02 -14.40 -28.35
N ALA A 13 -11.49 -14.84 -29.52
CA ALA A 13 -12.67 -15.73 -29.62
C ALA A 13 -12.49 -17.03 -28.83
N LEU A 14 -11.29 -17.60 -28.81
CA LEU A 14 -10.96 -18.82 -28.05
C LEU A 14 -11.15 -18.59 -26.54
N TYR A 15 -10.67 -17.48 -26.02
CA TYR A 15 -10.81 -17.14 -24.59
C TYR A 15 -12.27 -16.84 -24.24
N LEU A 16 -13.05 -16.22 -25.13
CA LEU A 16 -14.49 -16.00 -24.92
C LEU A 16 -15.25 -17.33 -24.82
N ASP A 17 -14.97 -18.31 -25.72
CA ASP A 17 -15.59 -19.64 -25.67
C ASP A 17 -15.18 -20.41 -24.40
N TYR A 18 -13.90 -20.36 -24.05
CA TYR A 18 -13.40 -20.96 -22.82
C TYR A 18 -14.11 -20.41 -21.57
N LEU A 19 -14.17 -19.07 -21.44
CA LEU A 19 -14.81 -18.41 -20.27
C LEU A 19 -16.31 -18.70 -20.20
N ALA A 20 -16.99 -18.74 -21.34
CA ALA A 20 -18.42 -19.08 -21.40
C ALA A 20 -18.66 -20.53 -20.96
N LYS A 21 -17.79 -21.48 -21.35
CA LYS A 21 -17.89 -22.88 -20.88
C LYS A 21 -17.52 -23.02 -19.40
N LEU A 22 -16.55 -22.26 -18.93
CA LEU A 22 -16.19 -22.21 -17.51
C LEU A 22 -17.37 -21.71 -16.66
N GLU A 23 -18.06 -20.68 -17.09
CA GLU A 23 -19.25 -20.12 -16.41
C GLU A 23 -20.43 -21.12 -16.39
N GLN A 24 -20.54 -21.96 -17.43
CA GLN A 24 -21.56 -23.03 -17.52
C GLN A 24 -21.19 -24.29 -16.73
N SER A 25 -19.95 -24.42 -16.26
CA SER A 25 -19.47 -25.57 -15.48
C SER A 25 -19.86 -25.46 -14.01
N ALA A 26 -19.30 -26.35 -13.17
CA ALA A 26 -19.43 -26.28 -11.70
C ALA A 26 -18.54 -25.19 -11.06
N PHE A 27 -17.99 -24.27 -11.83
CA PHE A 27 -17.18 -23.17 -11.33
C PHE A 27 -18.05 -22.19 -10.52
N SER A 28 -17.66 -21.93 -9.27
CA SER A 28 -18.39 -21.06 -8.33
C SER A 28 -17.75 -19.68 -8.12
N GLY A 29 -16.56 -19.46 -8.71
CA GLY A 29 -15.80 -18.24 -8.58
C GLY A 29 -16.38 -17.03 -9.36
N GLU A 30 -15.57 -16.00 -9.51
CA GLU A 30 -15.92 -14.81 -10.31
C GLU A 30 -15.08 -14.73 -11.58
N ILE A 31 -15.67 -14.29 -12.68
CA ILE A 31 -15.00 -14.01 -13.95
C ILE A 31 -15.14 -12.53 -14.26
N GLN A 32 -14.03 -11.85 -14.51
CA GLN A 32 -14.01 -10.43 -14.86
C GLN A 32 -13.30 -10.23 -16.20
N THR A 33 -14.03 -9.71 -17.18
CA THR A 33 -13.56 -9.46 -18.55
C THR A 33 -13.51 -7.99 -18.92
N SER A 34 -14.00 -7.08 -18.05
CA SER A 34 -13.99 -5.65 -18.33
C SER A 34 -12.55 -5.14 -18.54
N TYR A 35 -12.39 -4.14 -19.39
CA TYR A 35 -11.07 -3.58 -19.69
C TYR A 35 -10.37 -3.06 -18.45
N ALA A 36 -11.10 -2.37 -17.56
CA ALA A 36 -10.56 -1.89 -16.28
C ALA A 36 -10.10 -3.02 -15.35
N SER A 37 -10.84 -4.14 -15.29
CA SER A 37 -10.43 -5.29 -14.47
C SER A 37 -9.13 -5.92 -14.98
N ARG A 38 -9.00 -6.06 -16.29
CA ARG A 38 -7.80 -6.57 -16.96
C ARG A 38 -6.61 -5.65 -16.75
N LEU A 39 -6.79 -4.33 -16.91
CA LEU A 39 -5.75 -3.33 -16.65
C LEU A 39 -5.28 -3.29 -15.20
N ALA A 40 -6.17 -3.50 -14.23
CA ALA A 40 -5.80 -3.47 -12.81
C ALA A 40 -4.79 -4.57 -12.43
N VAL A 41 -4.71 -5.64 -13.21
CA VAL A 41 -3.74 -6.75 -13.03
C VAL A 41 -2.69 -6.81 -14.14
N ALA A 42 -2.74 -5.92 -15.14
CA ALA A 42 -1.76 -5.86 -16.22
C ALA A 42 -0.36 -5.43 -15.76
N THR A 43 -0.22 -4.97 -14.53
CA THR A 43 1.04 -4.58 -13.90
C THR A 43 1.19 -5.23 -12.53
N ASP A 44 2.42 -5.48 -12.11
CA ASP A 44 2.79 -5.86 -10.76
C ASP A 44 3.77 -4.86 -10.14
N ASN A 45 4.75 -5.26 -9.35
CA ASN A 45 5.78 -4.37 -8.83
C ASN A 45 6.99 -4.25 -9.78
N SER A 46 6.96 -4.91 -10.93
CA SER A 46 7.99 -4.80 -11.97
C SER A 46 7.75 -3.59 -12.89
N VAL A 47 8.65 -3.40 -13.83
CA VAL A 47 8.54 -2.38 -14.87
C VAL A 47 7.67 -2.79 -16.05
N TYR A 48 7.31 -4.06 -16.13
CA TYR A 48 6.58 -4.64 -17.28
C TYR A 48 5.07 -4.39 -17.20
N GLN A 49 4.42 -4.46 -18.38
CA GLN A 49 2.98 -4.35 -18.50
C GLN A 49 2.46 -5.30 -19.60
N TYR A 50 1.59 -6.24 -19.22
CA TYR A 50 0.95 -7.23 -20.08
C TYR A 50 -0.54 -7.28 -19.80
N LEU A 51 -1.37 -7.01 -20.80
CA LEU A 51 -2.82 -7.00 -20.64
C LEU A 51 -3.38 -8.41 -20.78
N PRO A 52 -3.95 -9.03 -19.71
CA PRO A 52 -4.53 -10.36 -19.82
C PRO A 52 -5.87 -10.37 -20.55
N GLN A 53 -6.31 -11.55 -21.00
CA GLN A 53 -7.63 -11.75 -21.59
C GLN A 53 -8.75 -11.62 -20.53
N ALA A 54 -8.52 -12.15 -19.32
CA ALA A 54 -9.50 -12.09 -18.23
C ALA A 54 -8.80 -12.22 -16.87
N VAL A 55 -9.56 -11.91 -15.82
CA VAL A 55 -9.20 -12.23 -14.44
C VAL A 55 -10.26 -13.16 -13.85
N VAL A 56 -9.82 -14.27 -13.28
CA VAL A 56 -10.69 -15.27 -12.67
C VAL A 56 -10.34 -15.40 -11.19
N PHE A 57 -11.34 -15.41 -10.32
CA PHE A 57 -11.19 -15.48 -8.87
C PHE A 57 -11.84 -16.76 -8.36
N PRO A 58 -11.08 -17.88 -8.21
CA PRO A 58 -11.59 -19.11 -7.65
C PRO A 58 -11.94 -18.94 -6.16
N LYS A 59 -12.95 -19.64 -5.68
CA LYS A 59 -13.34 -19.68 -4.27
C LYS A 59 -12.85 -20.93 -3.54
N THR A 60 -12.58 -21.99 -4.29
CA THR A 60 -12.18 -23.29 -3.75
C THR A 60 -11.16 -23.98 -4.66
N SER A 61 -10.47 -25.01 -4.14
CA SER A 61 -9.61 -25.86 -4.97
C SER A 61 -10.38 -26.53 -6.11
N ASN A 62 -11.68 -26.82 -5.90
CA ASN A 62 -12.51 -27.40 -6.96
C ASN A 62 -12.72 -26.43 -8.14
N ASP A 63 -12.81 -25.13 -7.90
CA ASP A 63 -12.85 -24.15 -8.97
C ASP A 63 -11.57 -24.18 -9.81
N ILE A 64 -10.41 -24.33 -9.17
CA ILE A 64 -9.11 -24.45 -9.87
C ILE A 64 -9.06 -25.74 -10.70
N LYS A 65 -9.56 -26.87 -10.16
CA LYS A 65 -9.71 -28.11 -10.90
C LYS A 65 -10.57 -27.95 -12.16
N GLN A 66 -11.68 -27.20 -12.08
CA GLN A 66 -12.52 -26.91 -13.24
C GLN A 66 -11.78 -26.04 -14.28
N ILE A 67 -11.05 -25.01 -13.84
CA ILE A 67 -10.21 -24.18 -14.72
C ILE A 67 -9.21 -25.04 -15.48
N CYS A 68 -8.43 -25.86 -14.79
CA CYS A 68 -7.38 -26.69 -15.39
C CYS A 68 -7.96 -27.79 -16.29
N ARG A 69 -8.98 -28.54 -15.83
CA ARG A 69 -9.63 -29.59 -16.64
C ARG A 69 -10.20 -29.07 -17.94
N LEU A 70 -10.83 -27.89 -17.91
CA LEU A 70 -11.36 -27.30 -19.12
C LEU A 70 -10.21 -26.84 -20.04
N ALA A 71 -9.14 -26.28 -19.50
CA ALA A 71 -7.98 -25.84 -20.28
C ALA A 71 -7.23 -27.02 -20.89
N SER A 72 -7.20 -28.19 -20.27
CA SER A 72 -6.55 -29.42 -20.79
C SER A 72 -7.32 -30.08 -21.95
N ALA A 73 -8.59 -29.73 -22.17
CA ALA A 73 -9.37 -30.25 -23.31
C ALA A 73 -8.72 -29.84 -24.63
N SER A 74 -8.74 -30.73 -25.62
CA SER A 74 -8.04 -30.57 -26.92
C SER A 74 -8.33 -29.23 -27.61
N THR A 75 -9.56 -28.69 -27.46
CA THR A 75 -9.97 -27.39 -28.00
C THR A 75 -9.25 -26.21 -27.35
N PHE A 76 -8.80 -26.35 -26.08
CA PHE A 76 -8.34 -25.26 -25.21
C PHE A 76 -6.86 -25.37 -24.80
N GLN A 77 -6.09 -26.31 -25.36
CA GLN A 77 -4.68 -26.51 -25.03
C GLN A 77 -3.77 -25.30 -25.27
N SER A 78 -4.19 -24.35 -26.07
CA SER A 78 -3.49 -23.07 -26.30
C SER A 78 -3.87 -21.97 -25.29
N ILE A 79 -4.86 -22.18 -24.42
CA ILE A 79 -5.21 -21.25 -23.34
C ILE A 79 -4.03 -21.16 -22.37
N LYS A 80 -3.66 -19.92 -22.00
CA LYS A 80 -2.60 -19.65 -21.04
C LYS A 80 -3.22 -19.12 -19.73
N LEU A 81 -2.74 -19.67 -18.62
CA LEU A 81 -3.19 -19.39 -17.27
C LEU A 81 -1.99 -18.90 -16.44
N SER A 82 -2.16 -17.90 -15.61
CA SER A 82 -1.11 -17.45 -14.69
C SER A 82 -1.66 -17.30 -13.28
N PRO A 83 -1.12 -18.00 -12.27
CA PRO A 83 -1.51 -17.81 -10.88
C PRO A 83 -1.06 -16.43 -10.39
N ARG A 84 -1.88 -15.81 -9.53
CA ARG A 84 -1.56 -14.52 -8.94
C ARG A 84 -1.92 -14.48 -7.46
N GLY A 85 -0.95 -14.04 -6.67
CA GLY A 85 -1.13 -13.65 -5.26
C GLY A 85 -1.13 -12.14 -5.09
N GLY A 86 -0.25 -11.59 -4.28
CA GLY A 86 -0.14 -10.15 -4.01
C GLY A 86 0.29 -9.29 -5.21
N GLY A 87 0.97 -9.86 -6.19
CA GLY A 87 1.58 -9.13 -7.31
C GLY A 87 2.71 -8.21 -6.83
N THR A 88 3.51 -8.69 -5.89
CA THR A 88 4.61 -7.96 -5.24
C THR A 88 5.98 -8.27 -5.84
N GLY A 89 6.08 -9.28 -6.70
CA GLY A 89 7.32 -9.63 -7.41
C GLY A 89 7.83 -8.48 -8.28
N THR A 90 9.16 -8.30 -8.31
CA THR A 90 9.83 -7.20 -9.02
C THR A 90 10.19 -7.54 -10.47
N ASN A 91 10.02 -8.80 -10.88
CA ASN A 91 10.47 -9.30 -12.17
C ASN A 91 9.36 -9.77 -13.11
N GLY A 92 8.09 -9.43 -12.82
CA GLY A 92 6.97 -9.72 -13.71
C GLY A 92 6.46 -11.18 -13.68
N GLN A 93 6.74 -11.93 -12.60
CA GLN A 93 6.37 -13.33 -12.48
C GLN A 93 4.87 -13.61 -12.73
N SER A 94 4.00 -12.72 -12.30
CA SER A 94 2.54 -12.86 -12.36
C SER A 94 1.88 -12.23 -13.59
N LEU A 95 2.67 -11.74 -14.55
CA LEU A 95 2.17 -11.08 -15.75
C LEU A 95 1.97 -12.08 -16.90
N THR A 96 0.86 -11.92 -17.63
CA THR A 96 0.47 -12.78 -18.74
C THR A 96 -0.45 -12.05 -19.70
N GLU A 97 -0.47 -12.47 -20.96
CA GLU A 97 -1.50 -12.10 -21.93
C GLU A 97 -2.69 -13.10 -21.93
N GLY A 98 -2.57 -14.21 -21.20
CA GLY A 98 -3.63 -15.21 -20.99
C GLY A 98 -4.62 -14.81 -19.89
N ILE A 99 -5.06 -15.75 -19.10
CA ILE A 99 -5.99 -15.53 -17.96
C ILE A 99 -5.20 -15.45 -16.66
N VAL A 100 -5.40 -14.38 -15.91
CA VAL A 100 -4.91 -14.28 -14.53
C VAL A 100 -5.87 -15.00 -13.60
N VAL A 101 -5.37 -15.97 -12.83
CA VAL A 101 -6.11 -16.69 -11.78
C VAL A 101 -5.67 -16.15 -10.42
N ASP A 102 -6.47 -15.25 -9.85
CA ASP A 102 -6.14 -14.56 -8.59
C ASP A 102 -6.74 -15.28 -7.38
N LEU A 103 -5.89 -15.94 -6.60
CA LEU A 103 -6.28 -16.71 -5.42
C LEU A 103 -6.50 -15.84 -4.17
N SER A 104 -5.97 -14.61 -4.17
CA SER A 104 -5.92 -13.77 -2.98
C SER A 104 -7.28 -13.28 -2.48
N LYS A 105 -8.28 -13.21 -3.37
CA LYS A 105 -9.60 -12.63 -3.04
C LYS A 105 -10.44 -13.51 -2.13
N PHE A 106 -10.46 -14.82 -2.36
CA PHE A 106 -11.36 -15.75 -1.67
C PHE A 106 -10.67 -16.89 -0.95
N MET A 107 -9.52 -17.38 -1.46
CA MET A 107 -8.79 -18.52 -0.92
C MET A 107 -7.73 -18.07 0.09
N ASN A 108 -8.17 -17.53 1.23
CA ASN A 108 -7.30 -16.83 2.20
C ASN A 108 -7.59 -17.20 3.67
N LYS A 109 -8.03 -18.40 3.93
CA LYS A 109 -8.41 -18.88 5.27
C LYS A 109 -7.29 -19.67 5.93
N VAL A 110 -7.25 -19.64 7.26
CA VAL A 110 -6.60 -20.65 8.07
C VAL A 110 -7.54 -21.84 8.16
N ILE A 111 -7.07 -23.01 7.75
CA ILE A 111 -7.85 -24.26 7.70
C ILE A 111 -7.71 -24.97 9.04
N GLU A 112 -6.48 -25.10 9.54
CA GLU A 112 -6.17 -25.82 10.77
C GLU A 112 -4.92 -25.24 11.42
N LEU A 113 -4.91 -25.14 12.75
CA LEU A 113 -3.75 -24.71 13.54
C LEU A 113 -3.46 -25.72 14.63
N ASN A 114 -2.26 -26.27 14.69
CA ASN A 114 -1.76 -27.12 15.77
C ASN A 114 -0.64 -26.38 16.53
N VAL A 115 -0.98 -25.82 17.68
CA VAL A 115 -0.05 -25.03 18.49
C VAL A 115 1.00 -25.91 19.18
N GLU A 116 0.66 -27.13 19.58
CA GLU A 116 1.55 -28.06 20.27
C GLU A 116 2.67 -28.56 19.33
N GLU A 117 2.30 -28.95 18.12
CA GLU A 117 3.25 -29.40 17.09
C GLU A 117 3.81 -28.22 16.25
N ARG A 118 3.34 -27.00 16.50
CA ARG A 118 3.79 -25.75 15.85
C ARG A 118 3.67 -25.78 14.33
N TRP A 119 2.50 -26.14 13.81
CA TRP A 119 2.23 -26.03 12.38
C TRP A 119 0.85 -25.43 12.10
N VAL A 120 0.69 -24.88 10.92
CA VAL A 120 -0.58 -24.35 10.43
C VAL A 120 -0.84 -24.82 8.99
N ARG A 121 -2.09 -25.16 8.67
CA ARG A 121 -2.55 -25.39 7.31
C ARG A 121 -3.39 -24.19 6.85
N VAL A 122 -3.06 -23.65 5.68
CA VAL A 122 -3.67 -22.44 5.16
C VAL A 122 -4.02 -22.57 3.69
N GLU A 123 -5.04 -21.82 3.24
CA GLU A 123 -5.24 -21.52 1.83
C GLU A 123 -4.16 -20.51 1.38
N THR A 124 -3.62 -20.68 0.17
CA THR A 124 -2.40 -19.96 -0.25
C THR A 124 -2.59 -18.49 -0.62
N GLY A 125 -3.84 -18.02 -0.71
CA GLY A 125 -4.16 -16.60 -0.89
C GLY A 125 -4.07 -15.75 0.37
N ILE A 126 -3.85 -16.34 1.57
CA ILE A 126 -3.69 -15.60 2.81
C ILE A 126 -2.40 -14.75 2.79
N VAL A 127 -2.47 -13.53 3.33
CA VAL A 127 -1.31 -12.63 3.44
C VAL A 127 -0.50 -12.96 4.69
N LYS A 128 0.83 -12.93 4.59
CA LYS A 128 1.74 -13.29 5.69
C LYS A 128 1.42 -12.56 6.99
N ASP A 129 1.28 -11.23 6.96
CA ASP A 129 1.03 -10.45 8.18
C ASP A 129 -0.36 -10.73 8.77
N GLN A 130 -1.36 -11.10 7.95
CA GLN A 130 -2.66 -11.54 8.46
C GLN A 130 -2.50 -12.86 9.23
N LEU A 131 -1.76 -13.83 8.68
CA LEU A 131 -1.45 -15.07 9.37
C LEU A 131 -0.69 -14.81 10.68
N ASN A 132 0.40 -14.03 10.63
CA ASN A 132 1.20 -13.72 11.80
C ASN A 132 0.43 -12.95 12.89
N SER A 133 -0.53 -12.12 12.50
CA SER A 133 -1.42 -11.45 13.46
C SER A 133 -2.29 -12.45 14.25
N MET A 134 -2.75 -13.52 13.61
CA MET A 134 -3.52 -14.60 14.25
C MET A 134 -2.62 -15.47 15.14
N LEU A 135 -1.42 -15.80 14.66
CA LEU A 135 -0.47 -16.68 15.37
C LEU A 135 0.14 -16.02 16.61
N LYS A 136 0.20 -14.70 16.64
CA LYS A 136 0.80 -13.94 17.75
C LYS A 136 0.18 -14.24 19.11
N GLU A 137 -1.12 -14.48 19.17
CA GLU A 137 -1.84 -14.83 20.40
C GLU A 137 -1.36 -16.17 21.01
N HIS A 138 -0.73 -17.01 20.17
CA HIS A 138 -0.16 -18.30 20.55
C HIS A 138 1.37 -18.24 20.75
N GLY A 139 1.98 -17.06 20.66
CA GLY A 139 3.44 -16.88 20.77
C GLY A 139 4.22 -17.45 19.59
N LEU A 140 3.56 -17.64 18.43
CA LEU A 140 4.11 -18.24 17.22
C LEU A 140 4.08 -17.24 16.05
N PHE A 141 4.92 -17.48 15.05
CA PHE A 141 4.89 -16.76 13.77
C PHE A 141 5.49 -17.61 12.65
N PHE A 142 5.11 -17.27 11.41
CA PHE A 142 5.76 -17.75 10.21
C PHE A 142 6.96 -16.85 9.94
N SER A 143 8.18 -17.41 10.10
CA SER A 143 9.41 -16.65 10.25
C SER A 143 10.03 -16.07 8.98
N PRO A 144 9.99 -16.69 7.77
CA PRO A 144 10.57 -16.10 6.57
C PRO A 144 10.05 -14.67 6.36
N ASP A 145 10.93 -13.66 6.40
CA ASP A 145 10.52 -12.26 6.32
C ASP A 145 10.72 -11.67 4.91
N LEU A 146 9.99 -10.59 4.63
CA LEU A 146 10.10 -9.81 3.39
C LEU A 146 9.50 -8.41 3.58
N SER A 147 10.01 -7.45 2.82
CA SER A 147 9.56 -6.05 2.90
C SER A 147 8.09 -5.85 2.49
N THR A 148 7.50 -6.83 1.82
CA THR A 148 6.12 -6.81 1.33
C THR A 148 5.15 -7.67 2.16
N SER A 149 5.55 -8.12 3.36
CA SER A 149 4.82 -9.05 4.24
C SER A 149 3.35 -8.68 4.46
N ASN A 150 3.04 -7.39 4.52
CA ASN A 150 1.67 -6.90 4.73
C ASN A 150 0.74 -7.05 3.51
N ARG A 151 1.23 -7.55 2.37
CA ARG A 151 0.48 -7.74 1.12
C ARG A 151 0.94 -8.93 0.28
N ALA A 152 2.04 -9.56 0.59
CA ALA A 152 2.49 -10.81 -0.04
C ALA A 152 1.67 -11.99 0.48
N THR A 153 1.13 -12.80 -0.43
CA THR A 153 0.40 -14.01 -0.09
C THR A 153 1.34 -15.18 0.13
N LEU A 154 0.95 -16.15 0.95
CA LEU A 154 1.74 -17.37 1.20
C LEU A 154 2.03 -18.12 -0.11
N GLY A 155 1.04 -18.24 -1.01
CA GLY A 155 1.25 -18.87 -2.33
C GLY A 155 2.27 -18.11 -3.19
N GLY A 156 2.30 -16.77 -3.12
CA GLY A 156 3.34 -15.98 -3.76
C GLY A 156 4.72 -16.23 -3.16
N MET A 157 4.82 -16.30 -1.82
CA MET A 157 6.07 -16.61 -1.12
C MET A 157 6.59 -18.00 -1.45
N ILE A 158 5.72 -19.02 -1.46
CA ILE A 158 6.08 -20.39 -1.82
C ILE A 158 6.56 -20.46 -3.27
N ASN A 159 5.83 -19.87 -4.21
CA ASN A 159 6.18 -19.89 -5.63
C ASN A 159 7.47 -19.14 -5.98
N THR A 160 7.89 -18.16 -5.18
CA THR A 160 9.18 -17.49 -5.33
C THR A 160 10.26 -18.04 -4.41
N ASP A 161 9.93 -18.95 -3.50
CA ASP A 161 10.79 -19.39 -2.41
C ASP A 161 11.36 -18.19 -1.64
N ALA A 162 10.46 -17.26 -1.28
CA ALA A 162 10.83 -15.97 -0.76
C ALA A 162 11.60 -16.06 0.55
N SER A 163 12.62 -15.19 0.67
CA SER A 163 13.41 -14.99 1.87
C SER A 163 13.67 -13.51 2.06
N GLY A 164 14.28 -13.12 3.17
CA GLY A 164 14.61 -11.74 3.45
C GLY A 164 15.44 -11.63 4.73
N GLN A 165 15.20 -10.61 5.51
CA GLN A 165 15.89 -10.37 6.77
C GLN A 165 15.86 -11.60 7.71
N GLY A 166 17.00 -11.97 8.29
CA GLY A 166 17.11 -13.10 9.20
C GLY A 166 17.15 -14.48 8.53
N SER A 167 17.26 -14.57 7.21
CA SER A 167 17.29 -15.86 6.49
C SER A 167 18.51 -16.71 6.81
N MET A 168 19.59 -16.14 7.36
CA MET A 168 20.73 -16.92 7.85
C MET A 168 20.33 -17.87 8.99
N VAL A 169 19.34 -17.50 9.78
CA VAL A 169 18.81 -18.29 10.90
C VAL A 169 17.48 -18.95 10.55
N TYR A 170 16.57 -18.19 9.92
CA TYR A 170 15.22 -18.68 9.61
C TYR A 170 15.11 -19.38 8.25
N GLY A 171 16.12 -19.34 7.41
CA GLY A 171 16.07 -19.94 6.08
C GLY A 171 15.13 -19.22 5.11
N LYS A 172 14.70 -19.97 4.09
CA LYS A 172 13.77 -19.55 3.05
C LYS A 172 12.37 -20.09 3.33
N THR A 173 11.40 -19.68 2.54
CA THR A 173 10.01 -20.17 2.64
C THR A 173 9.93 -21.68 2.54
N SER A 174 10.67 -22.31 1.60
CA SER A 174 10.68 -23.75 1.41
C SER A 174 11.18 -24.55 2.63
N ASP A 175 12.00 -23.95 3.50
CA ASP A 175 12.50 -24.60 4.72
C ASP A 175 11.41 -24.70 5.81
N HIS A 176 10.30 -23.97 5.64
CA HIS A 176 9.15 -23.99 6.53
C HIS A 176 7.89 -24.61 5.89
N VAL A 177 7.98 -25.15 4.67
CA VAL A 177 6.85 -25.84 4.04
C VAL A 177 6.96 -27.35 4.33
N ILE A 178 6.03 -27.85 5.11
CA ILE A 178 5.94 -29.28 5.46
C ILE A 178 5.33 -30.08 4.30
N GLY A 179 4.35 -29.52 3.59
CA GLY A 179 3.68 -30.15 2.46
C GLY A 179 2.69 -29.20 1.79
N LEU A 180 2.36 -29.50 0.55
CA LEU A 180 1.49 -28.70 -0.31
C LEU A 180 0.35 -29.54 -0.88
N LYS A 181 -0.81 -28.91 -1.09
CA LYS A 181 -1.80 -29.38 -2.06
C LYS A 181 -1.74 -28.54 -3.31
N ALA A 182 -1.65 -29.17 -4.46
CA ALA A 182 -1.54 -28.49 -5.73
C ALA A 182 -2.46 -29.13 -6.79
N VAL A 183 -2.91 -28.30 -7.76
CA VAL A 183 -3.68 -28.75 -8.90
C VAL A 183 -2.81 -28.66 -10.15
N LEU A 184 -2.60 -29.78 -10.81
CA LEU A 184 -1.84 -29.91 -12.06
C LEU A 184 -2.58 -29.31 -13.26
N ALA A 185 -1.90 -29.12 -14.39
CA ALA A 185 -2.49 -28.68 -15.65
C ALA A 185 -3.65 -29.58 -16.12
N SER A 186 -3.61 -30.88 -15.80
CA SER A 186 -4.70 -31.84 -16.05
C SER A 186 -5.96 -31.58 -15.22
N GLY A 187 -5.88 -30.79 -14.15
CA GLY A 187 -6.94 -30.62 -13.14
C GLY A 187 -6.96 -31.68 -12.07
N GLU A 188 -5.93 -32.54 -11.99
CA GLU A 188 -5.73 -33.47 -10.90
C GLU A 188 -5.11 -32.76 -9.69
N GLU A 189 -5.57 -33.13 -8.48
CA GLU A 189 -5.01 -32.62 -7.22
C GLU A 189 -3.98 -33.59 -6.66
N ILE A 190 -2.86 -33.05 -6.21
CA ILE A 190 -1.76 -33.81 -5.61
C ILE A 190 -1.42 -33.32 -4.23
N ASP A 191 -0.96 -34.19 -3.36
CA ASP A 191 -0.26 -33.90 -2.12
C ASP A 191 1.24 -34.19 -2.34
N THR A 192 2.11 -33.39 -1.72
CA THR A 192 3.56 -33.42 -2.02
C THR A 192 4.39 -34.03 -0.87
N ASP A 193 3.88 -35.02 -0.20
CA ASP A 193 4.67 -35.71 0.82
C ASP A 193 5.93 -36.33 0.20
N PRO A 194 7.10 -36.34 0.87
CA PRO A 194 8.31 -37.00 0.41
C PRO A 194 8.10 -38.49 0.14
N VAL A 195 8.61 -39.01 -0.99
CA VAL A 195 8.45 -40.36 -1.41
C VAL A 195 9.82 -41.01 -1.57
N ARG A 196 10.03 -42.20 -0.94
CA ARG A 196 11.28 -42.97 -1.10
C ARG A 196 11.47 -43.38 -2.57
N VAL A 197 12.73 -43.38 -2.99
CA VAL A 197 13.10 -43.70 -4.39
C VAL A 197 12.62 -45.11 -4.80
N ASP A 198 12.67 -46.09 -3.89
CA ASP A 198 12.19 -47.47 -4.11
C ASP A 198 10.66 -47.60 -4.14
N HIS A 199 9.91 -46.55 -3.79
CA HIS A 199 8.44 -46.53 -3.82
C HIS A 199 7.87 -45.60 -4.91
N LEU A 200 8.69 -45.00 -5.76
CA LEU A 200 8.22 -44.07 -6.83
C LEU A 200 7.33 -44.80 -7.84
N ASP A 201 7.64 -46.06 -8.17
CA ASP A 201 6.84 -46.87 -9.11
C ASP A 201 5.46 -47.25 -8.55
N GLN A 202 5.23 -47.08 -7.26
CA GLN A 202 3.97 -47.37 -6.58
C GLN A 202 3.03 -46.15 -6.55
N GLN A 203 3.49 -45.01 -7.07
CA GLN A 203 2.68 -43.81 -7.15
C GLN A 203 1.59 -43.94 -8.22
N ARG A 204 0.62 -43.03 -8.19
CA ARG A 204 -0.46 -43.00 -9.20
C ARG A 204 0.12 -42.91 -10.61
N GLU A 205 -0.48 -43.59 -11.56
CA GLU A 205 -0.05 -43.62 -12.96
C GLU A 205 0.12 -42.21 -13.55
N SER A 206 -0.76 -41.31 -13.18
CA SER A 206 -0.71 -39.88 -13.59
C SER A 206 0.53 -39.12 -13.10
N LEU A 207 1.25 -39.60 -12.10
CA LEU A 207 2.45 -38.96 -11.53
C LEU A 207 3.74 -39.66 -11.96
N THR A 208 3.66 -40.75 -12.71
CA THR A 208 4.82 -41.57 -13.11
C THR A 208 5.84 -40.71 -13.87
N ASP A 209 5.41 -39.98 -14.89
CA ASP A 209 6.30 -39.12 -15.69
C ASP A 209 6.92 -38.00 -14.87
N ILE A 210 6.17 -37.44 -13.91
CA ILE A 210 6.64 -36.39 -13.02
C ILE A 210 7.76 -36.91 -12.13
N TYR A 211 7.52 -38.02 -11.42
CA TYR A 211 8.53 -38.64 -10.56
C TYR A 211 9.74 -39.15 -11.35
N ALA A 212 9.54 -39.68 -12.55
CA ALA A 212 10.63 -40.13 -13.41
C ALA A 212 11.53 -38.96 -13.83
N ALA A 213 10.96 -37.86 -14.26
CA ALA A 213 11.70 -36.66 -14.65
C ALA A 213 12.45 -36.01 -13.46
N VAL A 214 11.77 -35.91 -12.30
CA VAL A 214 12.39 -35.33 -11.08
C VAL A 214 13.50 -36.24 -10.56
N LYS A 215 13.25 -37.57 -10.44
CA LYS A 215 14.28 -38.54 -10.04
C LYS A 215 15.51 -38.45 -10.95
N HIS A 216 15.31 -38.44 -12.28
CA HIS A 216 16.43 -38.39 -13.21
C HIS A 216 17.27 -37.13 -12.97
N ALA A 217 16.62 -35.96 -12.85
CA ALA A 217 17.32 -34.70 -12.64
C ALA A 217 18.02 -34.61 -11.27
N CYS A 218 17.36 -35.03 -10.18
CA CYS A 218 17.85 -34.84 -8.82
C CYS A 218 18.76 -35.97 -8.30
N VAL A 219 18.49 -37.21 -8.70
CA VAL A 219 19.19 -38.40 -8.22
C VAL A 219 20.24 -38.89 -9.23
N ASP A 220 19.83 -39.14 -10.48
CA ASP A 220 20.72 -39.75 -11.47
C ASP A 220 21.77 -38.72 -11.96
N MET A 221 21.44 -37.40 -12.01
CA MET A 221 22.35 -36.33 -12.38
C MET A 221 22.91 -35.57 -11.16
N ARG A 222 22.90 -36.17 -9.97
CA ARG A 222 23.27 -35.50 -8.72
C ARG A 222 24.60 -34.75 -8.77
N SER A 223 25.63 -35.37 -9.36
CA SER A 223 26.97 -34.77 -9.45
C SER A 223 26.97 -33.44 -10.22
N LEU A 224 26.19 -33.37 -11.31
CA LEU A 224 26.05 -32.14 -12.10
C LEU A 224 25.26 -31.08 -11.34
N VAL A 225 24.21 -31.49 -10.62
CA VAL A 225 23.46 -30.56 -9.76
C VAL A 225 24.36 -29.96 -8.70
N GLU A 226 25.20 -30.73 -8.01
CA GLU A 226 26.13 -30.26 -6.99
C GLU A 226 27.25 -29.36 -7.56
N GLU A 227 27.64 -29.59 -8.81
CA GLU A 227 28.59 -28.73 -9.52
C GLU A 227 27.98 -27.36 -9.84
N LYS A 228 26.77 -27.32 -10.37
CA LYS A 228 26.14 -26.13 -10.94
C LYS A 228 25.36 -25.30 -9.92
N PHE A 229 24.81 -25.93 -8.89
CA PHE A 229 24.03 -25.20 -7.89
C PHE A 229 24.94 -24.39 -6.97
N PRO A 230 24.59 -23.14 -6.65
CA PRO A 230 25.44 -22.27 -5.87
C PRO A 230 25.68 -22.83 -4.46
N LYS A 231 26.90 -22.57 -3.95
CA LYS A 231 27.25 -22.81 -2.54
C LYS A 231 27.02 -21.55 -1.71
N LEU A 232 25.79 -21.03 -1.79
CA LEU A 232 25.33 -19.83 -1.12
C LEU A 232 24.19 -20.20 -0.16
N ASN A 233 24.02 -19.42 0.89
CA ASN A 233 22.91 -19.60 1.82
C ASN A 233 21.57 -19.09 1.23
N ARG A 234 21.66 -18.12 0.34
CA ARG A 234 20.50 -17.52 -0.29
C ARG A 234 20.65 -17.54 -1.80
N PHE A 235 19.80 -18.28 -2.46
CA PHE A 235 19.76 -18.37 -3.93
C PHE A 235 18.39 -18.90 -4.40
N LEU A 236 17.97 -18.50 -5.59
CA LEU A 236 16.76 -19.00 -6.23
C LEU A 236 17.11 -19.56 -7.61
N THR A 237 16.96 -20.84 -7.80
CA THR A 237 17.24 -21.51 -9.08
C THR A 237 16.00 -21.82 -9.91
N GLY A 238 14.82 -21.56 -9.37
CA GLY A 238 13.55 -22.03 -9.91
C GLY A 238 13.23 -23.41 -9.29
N TYR A 239 13.25 -24.49 -10.07
CA TYR A 239 13.06 -25.83 -9.52
C TYR A 239 14.30 -26.21 -8.70
N ASP A 240 14.11 -26.44 -7.40
CA ASP A 240 15.21 -26.72 -6.48
C ASP A 240 15.66 -28.18 -6.56
N LEU A 241 16.37 -28.51 -7.63
CA LEU A 241 16.89 -29.88 -7.86
C LEU A 241 17.85 -30.35 -6.77
N LYS A 242 18.51 -29.40 -6.07
CA LYS A 242 19.49 -29.71 -5.04
C LYS A 242 18.83 -30.33 -3.80
N ASN A 243 17.74 -29.69 -3.32
CA ASN A 243 17.07 -30.07 -2.08
C ASN A 243 15.82 -30.97 -2.33
N ALA A 244 15.46 -31.22 -3.58
CA ALA A 244 14.35 -32.14 -3.94
C ALA A 244 14.69 -33.62 -3.70
N TYR A 245 15.96 -33.97 -3.47
CA TYR A 245 16.39 -35.26 -3.08
C TYR A 245 17.14 -35.22 -1.75
N SER A 246 16.72 -36.07 -0.80
CA SER A 246 17.40 -36.34 0.46
C SER A 246 18.21 -37.62 0.36
N PRO A 247 19.56 -37.55 0.30
CA PRO A 247 20.40 -38.75 0.32
C PRO A 247 20.28 -39.55 1.62
N GLU A 248 19.98 -38.93 2.75
CA GLU A 248 19.87 -39.54 4.07
C GLU A 248 18.62 -40.46 4.15
N GLU A 249 17.50 -39.99 3.58
CA GLU A 249 16.22 -40.69 3.59
C GLU A 249 15.99 -41.52 2.32
N ASP A 250 16.83 -41.35 1.32
CA ASP A 250 16.66 -41.84 -0.05
C ASP A 250 15.27 -41.54 -0.60
N SER A 251 14.87 -40.23 -0.50
CA SER A 251 13.54 -39.75 -0.82
C SER A 251 13.54 -38.58 -1.77
N VAL A 252 12.50 -38.47 -2.61
CA VAL A 252 12.22 -37.35 -3.52
C VAL A 252 11.04 -36.58 -2.97
N ASP A 253 11.21 -35.23 -2.88
CA ASP A 253 10.21 -34.29 -2.37
C ASP A 253 9.76 -33.30 -3.46
N LEU A 254 8.53 -33.49 -3.96
CA LEU A 254 7.94 -32.55 -4.92
C LEU A 254 7.64 -31.17 -4.32
N THR A 255 7.57 -31.04 -3.00
CA THR A 255 7.42 -29.75 -2.32
C THR A 255 8.55 -28.80 -2.72
N ARG A 256 9.79 -29.30 -2.75
CA ARG A 256 10.99 -28.52 -3.14
C ARG A 256 10.98 -28.14 -4.62
N ILE A 257 10.39 -28.96 -5.50
CA ILE A 257 10.24 -28.64 -6.93
C ILE A 257 9.20 -27.55 -7.15
N LEU A 258 8.09 -27.56 -6.38
CA LEU A 258 7.03 -26.56 -6.48
C LEU A 258 7.41 -25.23 -5.81
N CYS A 259 8.17 -25.27 -4.70
CA CYS A 259 8.73 -24.07 -4.09
C CYS A 259 9.73 -23.41 -5.04
N GLY A 260 9.54 -22.13 -5.33
CA GLY A 260 10.38 -21.40 -6.28
C GLY A 260 10.03 -21.61 -7.76
N SER A 261 9.02 -22.41 -8.08
CA SER A 261 8.59 -22.66 -9.47
C SER A 261 7.94 -21.46 -10.18
N GLU A 262 7.73 -20.36 -9.49
CA GLU A 262 7.04 -19.15 -9.97
C GLU A 262 5.66 -19.44 -10.56
N GLY A 263 5.00 -20.49 -10.04
CA GLY A 263 3.69 -20.94 -10.49
C GLY A 263 3.68 -21.45 -11.93
N SER A 264 4.80 -21.99 -12.42
CA SER A 264 4.91 -22.53 -13.77
C SER A 264 4.58 -24.03 -13.88
N LEU A 265 4.43 -24.74 -12.74
CA LEU A 265 4.20 -26.18 -12.73
C LEU A 265 2.78 -26.57 -12.33
N ALA A 266 2.22 -25.92 -11.31
CA ALA A 266 0.91 -26.23 -10.77
C ALA A 266 0.29 -25.02 -10.04
N PHE A 267 -0.99 -25.09 -9.73
CA PHE A 267 -1.67 -24.14 -8.84
C PHE A 267 -1.63 -24.68 -7.40
N ILE A 268 -0.86 -24.02 -6.53
CA ILE A 268 -0.80 -24.37 -5.10
C ILE A 268 -2.04 -23.83 -4.40
N THR A 269 -2.85 -24.72 -3.81
CA THR A 269 -4.15 -24.37 -3.19
C THR A 269 -4.07 -24.31 -1.68
N GLU A 270 -3.33 -25.22 -1.04
CA GLU A 270 -3.12 -25.25 0.40
C GLU A 270 -1.64 -25.50 0.72
N ALA A 271 -1.21 -24.97 1.87
CA ALA A 271 0.13 -25.24 2.40
C ALA A 271 0.05 -25.58 3.89
N LYS A 272 0.79 -26.63 4.30
CA LYS A 272 1.10 -26.94 5.69
C LYS A 272 2.46 -26.34 6.02
N LEU A 273 2.51 -25.46 7.01
CA LEU A 273 3.67 -24.63 7.33
C LEU A 273 4.15 -24.90 8.75
N ASP A 274 5.46 -25.01 8.93
CA ASP A 274 6.12 -25.02 10.23
C ASP A 274 6.14 -23.62 10.83
N LEU A 275 6.00 -23.50 12.15
CA LEU A 275 5.91 -22.24 12.88
C LEU A 275 7.04 -22.08 13.87
N THR A 276 7.58 -20.88 13.94
CA THR A 276 8.67 -20.51 14.82
C THR A 276 8.13 -19.79 16.07
N PRO A 277 8.64 -20.08 17.30
CA PRO A 277 8.34 -19.29 18.48
C PRO A 277 8.83 -17.85 18.34
N ILE A 278 8.02 -16.86 18.78
CA ILE A 278 8.43 -15.46 18.77
C ILE A 278 9.55 -15.25 19.78
N PRO A 279 10.72 -14.70 19.38
CA PRO A 279 11.83 -14.43 20.29
C PRO A 279 11.45 -13.48 21.42
N LYS A 280 11.90 -13.77 22.65
CA LYS A 280 11.59 -12.96 23.83
C LYS A 280 12.47 -11.72 23.94
N PHE A 281 13.71 -11.84 23.53
CA PHE A 281 14.71 -10.78 23.64
C PHE A 281 15.17 -10.37 22.24
N ARG A 282 15.21 -9.10 21.96
CA ARG A 282 15.71 -8.53 20.71
C ARG A 282 16.55 -7.30 20.98
N THR A 283 17.66 -7.16 20.25
CA THR A 283 18.53 -5.99 20.33
C THR A 283 19.06 -5.65 18.94
N LEU A 284 19.11 -4.38 18.61
CA LEU A 284 19.82 -3.87 17.43
C LEU A 284 21.11 -3.18 17.86
N VAL A 285 22.19 -3.46 17.11
CA VAL A 285 23.45 -2.71 17.17
C VAL A 285 23.64 -2.05 15.81
N THR A 286 23.54 -0.73 15.74
CA THR A 286 23.83 0.04 14.53
C THR A 286 25.29 0.42 14.50
N VAL A 287 26.05 -0.10 13.54
CA VAL A 287 27.46 0.18 13.32
C VAL A 287 27.58 1.20 12.19
N LYS A 288 28.37 2.26 12.41
CA LYS A 288 28.51 3.44 11.53
C LYS A 288 29.89 3.43 10.88
N TYR A 289 29.95 3.84 9.60
CA TYR A 289 31.18 3.73 8.81
C TYR A 289 31.53 5.02 8.08
N ASP A 290 32.88 5.22 7.87
CA ASP A 290 33.47 6.28 7.07
C ASP A 290 33.21 6.13 5.56
N SER A 291 32.91 4.90 5.10
CA SER A 291 32.59 4.58 3.73
C SER A 291 31.65 3.38 3.64
N PHE A 292 30.88 3.29 2.57
CA PHE A 292 30.04 2.12 2.31
C PHE A 292 30.90 0.87 2.05
N GLN A 293 32.09 1.04 1.46
CA GLN A 293 33.01 -0.07 1.24
C GLN A 293 33.52 -0.66 2.56
N SER A 294 33.81 0.16 3.57
CA SER A 294 34.14 -0.28 4.93
C SER A 294 33.01 -1.11 5.54
N ALA A 295 31.75 -0.67 5.37
CA ALA A 295 30.59 -1.41 5.84
C ALA A 295 30.48 -2.81 5.21
N LEU A 296 30.71 -2.92 3.90
CA LEU A 296 30.69 -4.20 3.18
C LEU A 296 31.85 -5.11 3.59
N ARG A 297 33.09 -4.59 3.73
CA ARG A 297 34.26 -5.38 4.14
C ARG A 297 34.17 -5.88 5.58
N HIS A 298 33.43 -5.16 6.44
CA HIS A 298 33.26 -5.56 7.83
C HIS A 298 32.16 -6.61 8.01
N ALA A 299 31.23 -6.74 7.04
CA ALA A 299 30.07 -7.63 7.14
C ALA A 299 30.40 -9.09 7.52
N PRO A 300 31.43 -9.77 6.96
CA PRO A 300 31.78 -11.14 7.36
C PRO A 300 32.12 -11.26 8.86
N SER A 301 32.78 -10.26 9.46
CA SER A 301 33.09 -10.24 10.90
C SER A 301 31.83 -10.07 11.76
N LEU A 302 30.84 -9.31 11.28
CA LEU A 302 29.56 -9.14 11.95
C LEU A 302 28.71 -10.42 11.89
N VAL A 303 28.78 -11.16 10.78
CA VAL A 303 28.12 -12.47 10.64
C VAL A 303 28.75 -13.48 11.63
N ALA A 304 30.08 -13.46 11.80
CA ALA A 304 30.76 -14.31 12.76
C ALA A 304 30.32 -14.09 14.21
N ALA A 305 29.71 -12.95 14.54
CA ALA A 305 29.11 -12.68 15.84
C ALA A 305 27.79 -13.44 16.11
N GLN A 306 27.36 -14.30 15.18
CA GLN A 306 26.11 -15.08 15.26
C GLN A 306 24.85 -14.21 15.42
N ALA A 307 24.81 -13.10 14.71
CA ALA A 307 23.64 -12.25 14.62
C ALA A 307 22.50 -12.95 13.86
N LEU A 308 21.26 -12.54 14.15
CA LEU A 308 20.09 -12.97 13.37
C LEU A 308 20.15 -12.42 11.95
N SER A 309 20.55 -11.16 11.81
CA SER A 309 20.67 -10.49 10.50
C SER A 309 21.69 -9.36 10.52
N VAL A 310 22.29 -9.06 9.37
CA VAL A 310 23.14 -7.89 9.15
C VAL A 310 22.67 -7.16 7.89
N GLU A 311 21.95 -6.05 8.11
CA GLU A 311 21.38 -5.21 7.08
C GLU A 311 22.28 -4.01 6.78
N THR A 312 22.44 -3.65 5.52
CA THR A 312 23.26 -2.48 5.14
C THR A 312 22.46 -1.40 4.44
N ILE A 313 22.88 -0.15 4.64
CA ILE A 313 22.31 1.04 3.98
C ILE A 313 23.46 1.96 3.58
N ASP A 314 23.51 2.38 2.30
CA ASP A 314 24.48 3.35 1.82
C ASP A 314 24.13 4.80 2.18
N SER A 315 25.08 5.73 2.00
CA SER A 315 24.88 7.15 2.29
C SER A 315 23.76 7.80 1.47
N LYS A 316 23.56 7.37 0.22
CA LYS A 316 22.53 7.96 -0.67
C LYS A 316 21.14 7.67 -0.14
N VAL A 317 20.90 6.44 0.29
CA VAL A 317 19.62 6.03 0.90
C VAL A 317 19.45 6.66 2.28
N LEU A 318 20.51 6.72 3.08
CA LEU A 318 20.50 7.34 4.41
C LEU A 318 20.19 8.84 4.34
N ASN A 319 20.79 9.57 3.40
CA ASN A 319 20.52 10.99 3.18
C ASN A 319 19.06 11.28 2.79
N LEU A 320 18.42 10.38 2.04
CA LEU A 320 16.97 10.49 1.75
C LEU A 320 16.13 10.33 3.02
N ALA A 321 16.52 9.43 3.91
CA ALA A 321 15.83 9.27 5.19
C ALA A 321 16.01 10.51 6.08
N GLN A 322 17.20 11.10 6.12
CA GLN A 322 17.51 12.32 6.89
C GLN A 322 16.69 13.54 6.44
N GLN A 323 16.30 13.59 5.18
CA GLN A 323 15.45 14.66 4.61
C GLN A 323 13.94 14.40 4.78
N ASP A 324 13.54 13.25 5.28
CA ASP A 324 12.15 12.88 5.49
C ASP A 324 11.76 12.93 6.98
N VAL A 325 10.48 13.16 7.25
CA VAL A 325 9.94 13.18 8.63
C VAL A 325 10.20 11.89 9.42
N VAL A 326 10.52 10.79 8.74
CA VAL A 326 10.85 9.52 9.41
C VAL A 326 12.12 9.65 10.26
N TRP A 327 13.05 10.53 9.89
CA TRP A 327 14.28 10.75 10.62
C TRP A 327 14.05 11.24 12.05
N ASP A 328 13.01 12.02 12.27
CA ASP A 328 12.66 12.52 13.61
C ASP A 328 12.42 11.38 14.62
N SER A 329 11.98 10.21 14.12
CA SER A 329 11.75 9.02 14.96
C SER A 329 13.01 8.23 15.31
N VAL A 330 14.13 8.46 14.61
CA VAL A 330 15.38 7.67 14.76
C VAL A 330 16.62 8.53 15.01
N ARG A 331 16.50 9.84 14.99
CA ARG A 331 17.63 10.77 15.16
C ARG A 331 18.48 10.49 16.41
N GLU A 332 17.85 10.13 17.51
CA GLU A 332 18.53 9.79 18.76
C GLU A 332 19.07 8.35 18.78
N LEU A 333 18.49 7.48 17.93
CA LEU A 333 18.87 6.06 17.81
C LEU A 333 20.01 5.83 16.81
N ILE A 334 20.19 6.77 15.86
CA ILE A 334 21.27 6.78 14.86
C ILE A 334 21.87 8.20 14.86
N SER A 335 22.51 8.55 15.99
CA SER A 335 23.09 9.88 16.16
C SER A 335 24.32 10.08 15.28
N ASP A 336 24.56 11.30 14.81
CA ASP A 336 25.77 11.69 14.11
C ASP A 336 27.01 11.47 15.00
N VAL A 337 28.14 11.19 14.35
CA VAL A 337 29.44 11.07 15.04
C VAL A 337 30.18 12.43 14.91
N PRO A 338 30.58 13.08 16.02
CA PRO A 338 31.24 14.38 15.95
C PRO A 338 32.45 14.35 15.03
N GLU A 339 32.58 15.36 14.16
CA GLU A 339 33.69 15.57 13.23
C GLU A 339 33.89 14.47 12.16
N GLN A 340 32.95 13.53 12.01
CA GLN A 340 33.04 12.45 11.03
C GLN A 340 31.70 12.33 10.25
N GLU A 341 31.81 12.14 8.94
CA GLU A 341 30.63 11.93 8.09
C GLU A 341 30.29 10.44 8.02
N MET A 342 29.04 10.11 8.31
CA MET A 342 28.52 8.74 8.24
C MET A 342 28.15 8.39 6.78
N GLN A 343 28.99 7.56 6.11
CA GLN A 343 28.85 7.18 4.71
C GLN A 343 28.19 5.80 4.50
N GLY A 344 27.80 5.13 5.57
CA GLY A 344 27.08 3.86 5.55
C GLY A 344 26.83 3.35 6.95
N ILE A 345 25.84 2.48 7.10
CA ILE A 345 25.54 1.79 8.35
C ILE A 345 25.29 0.30 8.11
N ASN A 346 25.66 -0.52 9.08
CA ASN A 346 25.18 -1.90 9.23
C ASN A 346 24.30 -1.98 10.48
N ILE A 347 23.12 -2.57 10.34
CA ILE A 347 22.16 -2.84 11.41
C ILE A 347 22.29 -4.32 11.74
N VAL A 348 22.85 -4.63 12.90
CA VAL A 348 23.07 -6.00 13.38
C VAL A 348 21.98 -6.34 14.38
N GLU A 349 21.19 -7.38 14.10
CA GLU A 349 20.10 -7.82 14.98
C GLU A 349 20.48 -9.10 15.71
N PHE A 350 20.22 -9.11 17.02
CA PHE A 350 20.23 -10.31 17.85
C PHE A 350 18.81 -10.59 18.34
N ALA A 351 18.39 -11.86 18.30
CA ALA A 351 17.06 -12.27 18.75
C ALA A 351 17.12 -13.69 19.37
N GLU A 352 16.86 -13.80 20.66
CA GLU A 352 17.02 -15.03 21.43
C GLU A 352 15.84 -15.25 22.40
N ASN A 353 15.70 -16.50 22.83
CA ASN A 353 14.75 -16.87 23.87
C ASN A 353 15.37 -16.87 25.28
N ASP A 354 16.71 -16.88 25.38
CA ASP A 354 17.49 -16.84 26.59
C ASP A 354 18.26 -15.54 26.70
N GLU A 355 18.05 -14.80 27.79
CA GLU A 355 18.64 -13.49 28.01
C GLU A 355 20.15 -13.54 28.15
N ALA A 356 20.69 -14.59 28.80
CA ALA A 356 22.12 -14.74 29.01
C ALA A 356 22.85 -14.98 27.68
N ILE A 357 22.28 -15.79 26.79
CA ILE A 357 22.80 -16.01 25.44
C ILE A 357 22.77 -14.71 24.65
N GLN A 358 21.65 -13.97 24.71
CA GLN A 358 21.50 -12.67 24.07
C GLN A 358 22.61 -11.70 24.51
N GLN A 359 22.78 -11.51 25.80
CA GLN A 359 23.77 -10.61 26.39
C GLN A 359 25.21 -11.03 26.06
N GLN A 360 25.51 -12.32 26.05
CA GLN A 360 26.82 -12.84 25.68
C GLN A 360 27.19 -12.50 24.23
N LYS A 361 26.26 -12.70 23.28
CA LYS A 361 26.47 -12.37 21.87
C LYS A 361 26.70 -10.87 21.66
N ILE A 362 25.88 -10.03 22.31
CA ILE A 362 26.00 -8.57 22.26
C ILE A 362 27.35 -8.12 22.85
N SER A 363 27.71 -8.60 24.05
CA SER A 363 29.01 -8.27 24.68
C SER A 363 30.17 -8.64 23.81
N ASN A 364 30.16 -9.82 23.19
CA ASN A 364 31.24 -10.26 22.30
C ASN A 364 31.41 -9.31 21.11
N LEU A 365 30.28 -8.86 20.50
CA LEU A 365 30.32 -7.89 19.40
C LEU A 365 30.85 -6.53 19.89
N VAL A 366 30.30 -5.99 20.97
CA VAL A 366 30.64 -4.67 21.53
C VAL A 366 32.11 -4.66 21.97
N ASP A 367 32.61 -5.72 22.60
CA ASP A 367 34.00 -5.87 22.97
C ASP A 367 34.92 -5.89 21.74
N THR A 368 34.51 -6.56 20.67
CA THR A 368 35.25 -6.60 19.41
C THR A 368 35.32 -5.20 18.79
N LEU A 369 34.19 -4.53 18.66
CA LEU A 369 34.08 -3.16 18.13
C LEU A 369 34.91 -2.16 18.96
N SER A 370 34.98 -2.34 20.26
CA SER A 370 35.70 -1.47 21.16
C SER A 370 37.23 -1.71 21.16
N LYS A 371 37.69 -2.96 20.91
CA LYS A 371 39.10 -3.37 20.91
C LYS A 371 39.79 -3.18 19.56
N THR A 372 39.06 -3.39 18.46
CA THR A 372 39.59 -3.28 17.11
C THR A 372 39.71 -1.81 16.72
N GLY A 373 40.43 -0.99 17.36
CA GLY A 373 40.50 0.46 17.17
C GLY A 373 39.69 0.95 15.96
N VAL A 374 38.77 1.84 16.18
CA VAL A 374 37.77 2.41 15.27
C VAL A 374 38.28 2.69 13.84
N THR A 375 39.56 2.75 13.64
CA THR A 375 40.22 3.16 12.37
C THR A 375 40.62 2.01 11.44
N GLU A 376 40.81 0.78 11.90
CA GLU A 376 41.32 -0.30 11.01
C GLU A 376 40.29 -0.86 10.03
N LEU A 377 38.98 -0.77 10.36
CA LEU A 377 37.91 -1.27 9.53
C LEU A 377 36.94 -0.15 9.07
N GLY A 378 37.32 1.13 9.23
CA GLY A 378 36.49 2.28 8.89
C GLY A 378 35.25 2.45 9.77
N VAL A 379 35.18 1.79 10.92
CA VAL A 379 34.12 1.97 11.92
C VAL A 379 34.30 3.30 12.61
N ILE A 380 33.35 4.19 12.56
CA ILE A 380 33.38 5.52 13.21
C ILE A 380 32.57 5.57 14.51
N GLY A 381 31.77 4.56 14.77
CA GLY A 381 30.98 4.46 16.00
C GLY A 381 29.90 3.36 15.92
N PHE A 382 29.29 3.08 17.04
CA PHE A 382 28.15 2.17 17.10
C PHE A 382 27.18 2.58 18.21
N GLN A 383 25.94 2.10 18.11
CA GLN A 383 24.87 2.40 19.07
C GLN A 383 23.90 1.21 19.14
N SER A 384 23.43 0.86 20.34
CA SER A 384 22.49 -0.24 20.56
C SER A 384 21.14 0.24 21.08
N CYS A 385 20.07 -0.51 20.78
CA CYS A 385 18.76 -0.38 21.40
C CYS A 385 18.10 -1.76 21.54
N ASP A 386 17.31 -1.94 22.61
CA ASP A 386 16.69 -3.20 23.00
C ASP A 386 15.17 -3.10 23.21
N ASP A 387 14.61 -1.91 23.20
CA ASP A 387 13.16 -1.75 23.25
C ASP A 387 12.50 -1.90 21.88
N LEU A 388 11.34 -2.57 21.84
CA LEU A 388 10.63 -2.87 20.60
C LEU A 388 10.19 -1.62 19.82
N THR A 389 9.98 -0.50 20.48
CA THR A 389 9.57 0.76 19.84
C THR A 389 10.71 1.32 19.02
N SER A 390 11.91 1.39 19.62
CA SER A 390 13.15 1.85 18.94
C SER A 390 13.56 0.91 17.80
N ILE A 391 13.50 -0.41 18.03
CA ILE A 391 13.77 -1.42 17.00
C ILE A 391 12.84 -1.22 15.80
N ASN A 392 11.52 -1.11 16.05
CA ASN A 392 10.55 -0.89 14.99
C ASN A 392 10.72 0.46 14.29
N ALA A 393 11.14 1.51 15.00
CA ALA A 393 11.42 2.81 14.40
C ALA A 393 12.57 2.73 13.38
N ILE A 394 13.69 2.06 13.72
CA ILE A 394 14.85 1.85 12.83
C ILE A 394 14.44 1.06 11.59
N TYR A 395 13.68 -0.04 11.73
CA TYR A 395 13.22 -0.82 10.59
C TYR A 395 12.19 -0.07 9.73
N ASN A 396 11.32 0.72 10.34
CA ASN A 396 10.39 1.57 9.60
C ASN A 396 11.12 2.64 8.79
N MET A 397 12.15 3.27 9.36
CA MET A 397 13.04 4.18 8.65
C MET A 397 13.69 3.49 7.45
N ARG A 398 14.30 2.30 7.62
CA ARG A 398 14.91 1.52 6.54
C ARG A 398 13.91 1.22 5.42
N LYS A 399 12.73 0.68 5.76
CA LYS A 399 11.67 0.37 4.78
C LYS A 399 11.20 1.62 4.03
N LYS A 400 11.06 2.74 4.72
CA LYS A 400 10.63 4.02 4.14
C LYS A 400 11.72 4.65 3.27
N ALA A 401 12.97 4.64 3.70
CA ALA A 401 14.11 5.15 2.95
C ALA A 401 14.25 4.49 1.56
N VAL A 402 14.12 3.17 1.52
CA VAL A 402 14.07 2.40 0.25
C VAL A 402 12.90 2.85 -0.64
N GLY A 403 11.74 3.12 -0.04
CA GLY A 403 10.58 3.65 -0.76
C GLY A 403 10.82 5.06 -1.32
N LEU A 404 11.52 5.91 -0.58
CA LEU A 404 11.83 7.29 -0.96
C LEU A 404 12.75 7.38 -2.18
N LEU A 405 13.58 6.36 -2.46
CA LEU A 405 14.34 6.28 -3.72
C LEU A 405 13.45 6.48 -4.95
N GLY A 406 12.22 5.96 -4.94
CA GLY A 406 11.28 6.12 -6.04
C GLY A 406 10.68 7.54 -6.17
N ASN A 407 10.86 8.41 -5.17
CA ASN A 407 10.31 9.78 -5.16
C ASN A 407 11.37 10.86 -5.48
N THR A 408 12.52 10.47 -6.00
CA THR A 408 13.56 11.40 -6.43
C THR A 408 13.07 12.34 -7.55
N ALA A 409 13.65 13.54 -7.63
CA ALA A 409 13.33 14.52 -8.66
C ALA A 409 13.74 14.01 -10.07
N GLY A 410 13.07 14.51 -11.10
CA GLY A 410 13.36 14.17 -12.49
C GLY A 410 12.51 13.00 -13.03
N SER A 411 12.66 12.72 -14.32
CA SER A 411 11.96 11.64 -15.04
C SER A 411 12.60 10.26 -14.80
N ALA A 412 13.92 10.20 -14.62
CA ALA A 412 14.63 8.97 -14.30
C ALA A 412 14.29 8.51 -12.87
N LYS A 413 13.82 7.28 -12.74
CA LYS A 413 13.41 6.68 -11.46
C LYS A 413 14.19 5.39 -11.20
N PRO A 414 14.54 5.09 -9.94
CA PRO A 414 15.17 3.83 -9.58
C PRO A 414 14.32 2.62 -10.00
N VAL A 415 14.90 1.73 -10.78
CA VAL A 415 14.24 0.56 -11.39
C VAL A 415 14.87 -0.72 -10.86
N ALA A 416 14.02 -1.67 -10.54
CA ALA A 416 14.41 -2.99 -10.05
C ALA A 416 14.64 -3.94 -11.23
N PHE A 417 15.80 -3.90 -11.89
CA PHE A 417 16.12 -4.80 -13.00
C PHE A 417 17.50 -5.45 -12.87
N ALA A 418 18.48 -4.75 -12.30
CA ALA A 418 19.84 -5.21 -12.06
C ALA A 418 20.07 -5.52 -10.57
N GLU A 419 19.00 -5.54 -9.78
CA GLU A 419 19.04 -5.81 -8.34
C GLU A 419 19.00 -7.32 -8.04
N ASP A 420 19.15 -7.65 -6.75
CA ASP A 420 19.00 -9.02 -6.24
C ASP A 420 20.15 -9.95 -6.62
N THR A 421 21.30 -9.36 -6.98
CA THR A 421 22.53 -10.12 -7.18
C THR A 421 23.00 -10.69 -5.84
N CYS A 422 23.34 -11.97 -5.85
CA CYS A 422 23.89 -12.67 -4.71
C CYS A 422 25.27 -13.21 -5.06
N VAL A 423 26.27 -12.83 -4.28
CA VAL A 423 27.65 -13.33 -4.40
C VAL A 423 28.13 -13.83 -3.03
N PRO A 424 29.17 -14.70 -2.96
CA PRO A 424 29.75 -15.06 -1.65
C PRO A 424 30.06 -13.79 -0.84
N PRO A 425 29.68 -13.73 0.47
CA PRO A 425 29.84 -12.50 1.27
C PRO A 425 31.27 -11.94 1.28
N GLU A 426 32.29 -12.81 1.22
CA GLU A 426 33.72 -12.43 1.13
C GLU A 426 34.06 -11.69 -0.16
N ASN A 427 33.29 -11.91 -1.24
CA ASN A 427 33.51 -11.27 -2.54
C ASN A 427 32.66 -9.99 -2.73
N LEU A 428 31.70 -9.72 -1.82
CA LEU A 428 30.69 -8.69 -1.99
C LEU A 428 31.27 -7.28 -2.15
N ALA A 429 32.28 -6.94 -1.35
CA ALA A 429 32.87 -5.61 -1.39
C ALA A 429 33.54 -5.33 -2.74
N ASP A 430 34.32 -6.28 -3.27
CA ASP A 430 35.00 -6.13 -4.57
C ASP A 430 34.01 -6.17 -5.74
N PHE A 431 33.01 -7.04 -5.67
CA PHE A 431 31.90 -7.07 -6.64
C PHE A 431 31.19 -5.70 -6.72
N ILE A 432 30.91 -5.06 -5.59
CA ILE A 432 30.21 -3.77 -5.55
C ILE A 432 31.10 -2.62 -6.06
N VAL A 433 32.41 -2.68 -5.87
CA VAL A 433 33.32 -1.69 -6.50
C VAL A 433 33.19 -1.72 -8.01
N GLU A 434 33.32 -2.89 -8.64
CA GLU A 434 33.17 -3.02 -10.10
C GLU A 434 31.75 -2.70 -10.58
N PHE A 435 30.72 -3.06 -9.80
CA PHE A 435 29.34 -2.71 -10.13
C PHE A 435 29.11 -1.20 -10.11
N ARG A 436 29.70 -0.48 -9.14
CA ARG A 436 29.66 0.99 -9.10
C ARG A 436 30.40 1.59 -10.29
N GLU A 437 31.58 1.10 -10.62
CA GLU A 437 32.35 1.57 -11.80
C GLU A 437 31.54 1.42 -13.09
N LEU A 438 30.80 0.31 -13.24
CA LEU A 438 29.91 0.07 -14.38
C LEU A 438 28.81 1.13 -14.45
N LEU A 439 28.11 1.43 -13.35
CA LEU A 439 27.03 2.40 -13.30
C LEU A 439 27.54 3.85 -13.41
N ASP A 440 28.61 4.17 -12.72
CA ASP A 440 29.24 5.50 -12.77
C ASP A 440 29.79 5.81 -14.17
N GLY A 441 30.35 4.79 -14.88
CA GLY A 441 30.79 4.89 -16.26
C GLY A 441 29.64 5.18 -17.25
N LYS A 442 28.40 4.87 -16.89
CA LYS A 442 27.19 5.22 -17.63
C LYS A 442 26.53 6.52 -17.14
N GLY A 443 27.09 7.19 -16.16
CA GLY A 443 26.55 8.42 -15.57
C GLY A 443 25.24 8.24 -14.81
N LEU A 444 24.97 7.06 -14.30
CA LEU A 444 23.71 6.73 -13.64
C LEU A 444 23.71 7.07 -12.15
N HIS A 445 22.60 7.57 -11.66
CA HIS A 445 22.32 7.64 -10.23
C HIS A 445 21.74 6.30 -9.76
N TYR A 446 22.09 5.88 -8.54
CA TYR A 446 21.60 4.63 -7.95
C TYR A 446 21.60 4.72 -6.42
N GLY A 447 20.83 3.86 -5.75
CA GLY A 447 20.90 3.60 -4.31
C GLY A 447 21.16 2.12 -4.05
N MET A 448 21.82 1.82 -2.93
CA MET A 448 22.20 0.45 -2.53
C MET A 448 21.75 0.16 -1.11
N PHE A 449 21.18 -1.01 -0.90
CA PHE A 449 20.81 -1.53 0.41
C PHE A 449 20.70 -3.05 0.29
N GLY A 450 20.74 -3.78 1.40
CA GLY A 450 20.55 -5.23 1.31
C GLY A 450 21.01 -6.00 2.55
N HIS A 451 21.20 -7.29 2.32
CA HIS A 451 21.45 -8.34 3.29
C HIS A 451 22.91 -8.80 3.13
N VAL A 452 23.82 -8.09 3.76
CA VAL A 452 25.27 -8.36 3.58
C VAL A 452 25.73 -9.68 4.21
N ASP A 453 24.95 -10.18 5.19
CA ASP A 453 25.15 -11.49 5.79
C ASP A 453 25.03 -12.64 4.79
N SER A 454 24.18 -12.50 3.79
CA SER A 454 23.94 -13.51 2.74
C SER A 454 24.54 -13.13 1.37
N GLY A 455 25.26 -12.00 1.28
CA GLY A 455 25.85 -11.53 0.04
C GLY A 455 24.84 -10.99 -0.99
N VAL A 456 23.63 -10.61 -0.55
CA VAL A 456 22.58 -10.06 -1.41
C VAL A 456 22.55 -8.54 -1.30
N LEU A 457 22.64 -7.87 -2.45
CA LEU A 457 22.52 -6.42 -2.50
C LEU A 457 21.53 -5.97 -3.58
N HIS A 458 20.67 -5.03 -3.20
CA HIS A 458 19.69 -4.42 -4.10
C HIS A 458 20.27 -3.11 -4.62
N VAL A 459 20.66 -3.12 -5.89
CA VAL A 459 21.20 -1.96 -6.60
C VAL A 459 20.14 -1.46 -7.56
N ARG A 460 19.69 -0.22 -7.38
CA ARG A 460 18.60 0.36 -8.18
C ARG A 460 19.06 1.56 -9.00
N PRO A 461 19.54 1.34 -10.23
CA PRO A 461 19.87 2.43 -11.14
C PRO A 461 18.61 3.21 -11.53
N ALA A 462 18.75 4.54 -11.68
CA ALA A 462 17.66 5.42 -12.08
C ALA A 462 17.63 5.52 -13.61
N LEU A 463 16.49 5.12 -14.22
CA LEU A 463 16.23 5.18 -15.66
C LEU A 463 14.87 5.82 -15.94
N ASP A 464 14.78 6.55 -17.06
CA ASP A 464 13.51 6.98 -17.65
C ASP A 464 13.07 5.97 -18.71
N LEU A 465 12.19 5.03 -18.34
CA LEU A 465 11.70 4.02 -19.27
C LEU A 465 10.67 4.55 -20.29
N CYS A 466 10.34 5.85 -20.25
CA CYS A 466 9.66 6.51 -21.36
C CYS A 466 10.62 6.87 -22.49
N ASP A 467 11.94 6.84 -22.24
CA ASP A 467 12.98 7.04 -23.23
C ASP A 467 13.43 5.69 -23.80
N PRO A 468 13.26 5.44 -25.13
CA PRO A 468 13.71 4.20 -25.77
C PRO A 468 15.22 3.93 -25.64
N GLU A 469 16.05 4.97 -25.59
CA GLU A 469 17.50 4.82 -25.45
C GLU A 469 17.85 4.27 -24.06
N GLN A 470 17.17 4.74 -23.02
CA GLN A 470 17.36 4.23 -21.67
C GLN A 470 16.74 2.84 -21.46
N GLU A 471 15.72 2.48 -22.23
CA GLU A 471 15.21 1.12 -22.30
C GLU A 471 16.25 0.15 -22.89
N THR A 472 16.99 0.59 -23.93
CA THR A 472 18.13 -0.15 -24.51
C THR A 472 19.28 -0.24 -23.52
N LEU A 473 19.59 0.83 -22.82
CA LEU A 473 20.61 0.85 -21.76
C LEU A 473 20.29 -0.13 -20.63
N MET A 474 19.01 -0.31 -20.27
CA MET A 474 18.58 -1.32 -19.30
C MET A 474 19.01 -2.74 -19.72
N ARG A 475 18.87 -3.10 -21.00
CA ARG A 475 19.33 -4.39 -21.54
C ARG A 475 20.84 -4.51 -21.42
N GLU A 476 21.58 -3.52 -21.86
CA GLU A 476 23.04 -3.52 -21.84
C GLU A 476 23.57 -3.71 -20.41
N ILE A 477 23.01 -2.99 -19.43
CA ILE A 477 23.39 -3.12 -18.03
C ILE A 477 23.04 -4.51 -17.50
N SER A 478 21.87 -5.05 -17.84
CA SER A 478 21.46 -6.38 -17.40
C SER A 478 22.48 -7.44 -17.82
N ASP A 479 22.90 -7.44 -19.09
CA ASP A 479 23.85 -8.40 -19.63
C ASP A 479 25.24 -8.25 -18.96
N GLN A 480 25.70 -7.00 -18.74
CA GLN A 480 26.96 -6.74 -18.04
C GLN A 480 26.93 -7.17 -16.57
N VAL A 481 25.81 -6.97 -15.88
CA VAL A 481 25.65 -7.40 -14.49
C VAL A 481 25.59 -8.93 -14.37
N VAL A 482 24.98 -9.63 -15.32
CA VAL A 482 25.02 -11.11 -15.38
C VAL A 482 26.47 -11.60 -15.48
N ALA A 483 27.24 -11.06 -16.42
CA ALA A 483 28.65 -11.42 -16.60
C ALA A 483 29.49 -11.09 -15.35
N LEU A 484 29.29 -9.91 -14.75
CA LEU A 484 29.97 -9.51 -13.53
C LEU A 484 29.64 -10.44 -12.36
N THR A 485 28.37 -10.79 -12.20
CA THR A 485 27.91 -11.68 -11.12
C THR A 485 28.52 -13.07 -11.29
N ALA A 486 28.59 -13.60 -12.50
CA ALA A 486 29.23 -14.89 -12.82
C ALA A 486 30.75 -14.87 -12.49
N LYS A 487 31.46 -13.76 -12.81
CA LYS A 487 32.87 -13.56 -12.46
C LYS A 487 33.12 -13.74 -10.97
N TYR A 488 32.21 -13.26 -10.11
CA TYR A 488 32.30 -13.37 -8.66
C TYR A 488 31.63 -14.63 -8.07
N LYS A 489 31.34 -15.62 -8.91
CA LYS A 489 30.72 -16.91 -8.52
C LYS A 489 29.34 -16.76 -7.87
N GLY A 490 28.61 -15.77 -8.30
CA GLY A 490 27.27 -15.43 -7.84
C GLY A 490 26.19 -15.79 -8.85
N LEU A 491 24.97 -15.34 -8.56
CA LEU A 491 23.82 -15.44 -9.43
C LEU A 491 22.92 -14.21 -9.33
N MET A 492 22.06 -14.04 -10.35
CA MET A 492 21.16 -12.88 -10.50
C MET A 492 19.86 -12.96 -9.67
N TRP A 493 19.68 -14.05 -8.90
CA TRP A 493 18.39 -14.34 -8.26
C TRP A 493 18.61 -14.75 -6.79
N GLY A 494 18.93 -13.76 -5.96
CA GLY A 494 19.13 -13.97 -4.52
C GLY A 494 17.83 -14.32 -3.79
N GLU A 495 16.78 -13.51 -4.00
CA GLU A 495 15.49 -13.65 -3.30
C GLU A 495 14.24 -13.28 -4.12
N HIS A 496 14.36 -12.51 -5.22
CA HIS A 496 13.22 -11.98 -5.96
C HIS A 496 12.72 -12.87 -7.11
N GLY A 497 13.39 -14.00 -7.38
CA GLY A 497 13.06 -14.92 -8.47
C GLY A 497 13.46 -14.41 -9.86
N LYS A 498 13.16 -15.22 -10.89
CA LYS A 498 13.60 -14.98 -12.27
C LYS A 498 12.66 -14.05 -13.03
N GLY A 499 11.37 -14.43 -13.14
CA GLY A 499 10.41 -13.71 -13.98
C GLY A 499 10.94 -13.46 -15.39
N PHE A 500 10.97 -12.21 -15.83
CA PHE A 500 11.49 -11.80 -17.14
C PHE A 500 13.00 -11.95 -17.30
N ARG A 501 13.74 -12.29 -16.24
CA ARG A 501 15.16 -12.66 -16.31
C ARG A 501 15.38 -14.18 -16.53
N SER A 502 14.34 -14.94 -16.85
CA SER A 502 14.42 -16.37 -17.14
C SER A 502 15.30 -16.68 -18.35
N GLU A 503 15.46 -15.73 -19.29
CA GLU A 503 16.33 -15.88 -20.47
C GLU A 503 17.79 -16.19 -20.12
N TYR A 504 18.28 -15.80 -18.94
CA TYR A 504 19.64 -16.10 -18.46
C TYR A 504 19.77 -17.52 -17.87
N GLY A 505 18.66 -18.25 -17.76
CA GLY A 505 18.65 -19.62 -17.20
C GLY A 505 19.52 -20.61 -17.96
N PRO A 506 19.44 -20.70 -19.32
CA PRO A 506 20.27 -21.62 -20.11
C PRO A 506 21.78 -21.39 -19.94
N GLU A 507 22.21 -20.13 -19.82
CA GLU A 507 23.61 -19.82 -19.59
C GLU A 507 24.09 -20.25 -18.20
N PHE A 508 23.27 -20.03 -17.19
CA PHE A 508 23.60 -20.37 -15.80
C PHE A 508 23.70 -21.90 -15.58
N PHE A 509 22.70 -22.67 -16.04
CA PHE A 509 22.65 -24.12 -15.82
C PHE A 509 23.50 -24.92 -16.82
N GLY A 510 23.78 -24.38 -17.99
CA GLY A 510 24.29 -25.12 -19.12
C GLY A 510 23.21 -25.95 -19.81
N GLN A 511 23.48 -26.40 -21.04
CA GLN A 511 22.50 -27.09 -21.91
C GLN A 511 21.94 -28.36 -21.29
N GLU A 512 22.77 -29.13 -20.64
CA GLU A 512 22.41 -30.45 -20.11
C GLU A 512 21.41 -30.30 -18.94
N LEU A 513 21.77 -29.55 -17.90
CA LEU A 513 20.89 -29.40 -16.74
C LEU A 513 19.66 -28.57 -17.06
N PHE A 514 19.77 -27.56 -17.94
CA PHE A 514 18.60 -26.80 -18.38
C PHE A 514 17.60 -27.66 -19.16
N SER A 515 18.09 -28.67 -19.91
CA SER A 515 17.21 -29.66 -20.55
C SER A 515 16.41 -30.49 -19.54
N GLU A 516 16.99 -30.79 -18.39
CA GLU A 516 16.26 -31.53 -17.31
C GLU A 516 15.15 -30.65 -16.71
N LEU A 517 15.38 -29.35 -16.50
CA LEU A 517 14.32 -28.43 -16.09
C LEU A 517 13.15 -28.43 -17.09
N ARG A 518 13.45 -28.44 -18.39
CA ARG A 518 12.45 -28.51 -19.46
C ARG A 518 11.68 -29.84 -19.50
N LYS A 519 12.33 -30.94 -19.15
CA LYS A 519 11.67 -32.28 -19.00
C LYS A 519 10.70 -32.25 -17.82
N ILE A 520 11.10 -31.71 -16.66
CA ILE A 520 10.22 -31.55 -15.51
C ILE A 520 9.01 -30.68 -15.90
N LYS A 521 9.24 -29.55 -16.54
CA LYS A 521 8.15 -28.67 -17.02
C LYS A 521 7.20 -29.42 -17.96
N ALA A 522 7.73 -30.24 -18.87
CA ALA A 522 6.93 -31.02 -19.82
C ALA A 522 6.08 -32.09 -19.12
N ALA A 523 6.59 -32.69 -18.04
CA ALA A 523 5.85 -33.70 -17.27
C ALA A 523 4.69 -33.05 -16.47
N PHE A 524 4.87 -31.86 -15.91
CA PHE A 524 3.82 -31.15 -15.18
C PHE A 524 2.81 -30.44 -16.10
N ASP A 525 3.28 -29.87 -17.20
CA ASP A 525 2.50 -28.99 -18.09
C ASP A 525 2.94 -29.16 -19.54
N PRO A 526 2.53 -30.22 -20.20
CA PRO A 526 3.00 -30.59 -21.55
C PRO A 526 2.61 -29.58 -22.63
N TYR A 527 1.55 -28.79 -22.42
CA TYR A 527 1.07 -27.76 -23.37
C TYR A 527 1.52 -26.34 -23.02
N ASN A 528 2.43 -26.20 -22.05
CA ASN A 528 2.92 -24.90 -21.59
C ASN A 528 1.79 -23.90 -21.27
N GLN A 529 0.77 -24.36 -20.57
CA GLN A 529 -0.43 -23.57 -20.23
C GLN A 529 -0.26 -22.72 -18.98
N ILE A 530 0.52 -23.23 -17.99
CA ILE A 530 0.66 -22.57 -16.68
C ILE A 530 1.88 -21.66 -16.67
N ASN A 531 1.67 -20.38 -16.54
CA ASN A 531 2.67 -19.30 -16.48
C ASN A 531 3.81 -19.45 -17.49
N PRO A 532 3.51 -19.51 -18.78
CA PRO A 532 4.46 -19.88 -19.83
C PRO A 532 5.65 -18.94 -19.91
N GLY A 533 6.80 -19.47 -20.27
CA GLY A 533 8.04 -18.71 -20.51
C GLY A 533 8.81 -18.29 -19.25
N LYS A 534 8.28 -18.55 -18.02
CA LYS A 534 9.00 -18.33 -16.77
C LYS A 534 9.72 -19.61 -16.37
N ILE A 535 10.92 -19.49 -15.83
CA ILE A 535 11.86 -20.56 -15.46
C ILE A 535 12.36 -21.29 -16.71
N CYS A 536 11.49 -22.04 -17.38
CA CYS A 536 11.78 -22.77 -18.64
C CYS A 536 10.48 -23.03 -19.41
N THR A 537 10.61 -23.53 -20.64
CA THR A 537 9.51 -24.04 -21.47
C THR A 537 9.62 -25.58 -21.58
N PRO A 538 8.53 -26.32 -21.84
CA PRO A 538 8.58 -27.76 -22.05
C PRO A 538 9.61 -28.18 -23.11
N LEU A 539 10.21 -29.38 -22.97
CA LEU A 539 11.35 -29.80 -23.78
C LEU A 539 11.11 -29.70 -25.31
N HIS A 540 9.91 -29.99 -25.75
CA HIS A 540 9.55 -29.98 -27.18
C HIS A 540 8.78 -28.75 -27.63
N SER A 541 8.65 -27.74 -26.74
CA SER A 541 8.00 -26.49 -27.08
C SER A 541 8.94 -25.57 -27.85
N GLU A 542 8.42 -24.93 -28.91
CA GLU A 542 9.10 -23.89 -29.67
C GLU A 542 8.87 -22.49 -29.04
N GLU A 543 8.02 -22.40 -27.99
CA GLU A 543 7.77 -21.14 -27.30
C GLU A 543 9.04 -20.62 -26.59
N GLN A 544 9.24 -19.32 -26.67
CA GLN A 544 10.43 -18.68 -26.11
C GLN A 544 10.28 -18.39 -24.61
N LEU A 545 11.42 -18.24 -23.94
CA LEU A 545 11.46 -17.66 -22.60
C LEU A 545 11.05 -16.17 -22.65
N VAL A 546 10.46 -15.71 -21.57
CA VAL A 546 10.29 -14.26 -21.38
C VAL A 546 11.65 -13.58 -21.22
N SER A 547 11.76 -12.35 -21.65
CA SER A 547 13.03 -11.62 -21.80
C SER A 547 12.95 -10.26 -21.10
N VAL A 548 14.10 -9.73 -20.68
CA VAL A 548 14.21 -8.36 -20.16
C VAL A 548 13.81 -7.31 -21.18
N ASP A 549 13.73 -7.66 -22.48
CA ASP A 549 13.20 -6.79 -23.54
C ASP A 549 11.67 -6.77 -23.59
N GLY A 550 10.98 -7.55 -22.78
CA GLY A 550 9.53 -7.56 -22.65
C GLY A 550 8.96 -6.14 -22.50
N THR A 551 7.72 -5.95 -22.95
CA THR A 551 7.06 -4.63 -23.01
C THR A 551 6.99 -3.98 -21.63
N LYS A 552 7.62 -2.81 -21.49
CA LYS A 552 7.63 -2.03 -20.28
C LYS A 552 6.46 -1.04 -20.24
N ARG A 553 6.06 -0.69 -19.04
CA ARG A 553 5.00 0.30 -18.80
C ARG A 553 5.32 1.66 -19.45
N GLY A 554 6.60 2.04 -19.45
CA GLY A 554 7.08 3.27 -20.09
C GLY A 554 6.77 3.34 -21.59
N ALA A 555 6.67 2.20 -22.29
CA ALA A 555 6.30 2.15 -23.71
C ALA A 555 4.90 2.71 -23.98
N TYR A 556 3.95 2.50 -23.05
CA TYR A 556 2.60 3.08 -23.12
C TYR A 556 2.58 4.54 -22.66
N ASP A 557 3.35 4.87 -21.61
CA ASP A 557 3.37 6.22 -21.07
C ASP A 557 3.98 7.24 -22.01
N ARG A 558 4.95 6.86 -22.86
CA ARG A 558 5.57 7.74 -23.85
C ARG A 558 4.60 8.24 -24.92
N GLU A 559 3.44 7.58 -25.09
CA GLU A 559 2.38 8.03 -25.98
C GLU A 559 1.64 9.28 -25.43
N ILE A 560 1.77 9.58 -24.14
CA ILE A 560 1.15 10.72 -23.48
C ILE A 560 2.13 11.90 -23.50
N ALA A 561 1.67 13.09 -23.91
CA ALA A 561 2.48 14.30 -23.96
C ALA A 561 3.10 14.63 -22.59
N ILE A 562 4.33 15.15 -22.59
CA ILE A 562 5.11 15.40 -21.36
C ILE A 562 4.35 16.33 -20.42
N GLU A 563 3.76 17.41 -20.92
CA GLU A 563 2.99 18.38 -20.12
C GLU A 563 1.79 17.74 -19.43
N VAL A 564 1.17 16.74 -20.08
CA VAL A 564 0.06 15.98 -19.49
C VAL A 564 0.59 15.02 -18.42
N ARG A 565 1.71 14.34 -18.69
CA ARG A 565 2.35 13.45 -17.68
C ARG A 565 2.73 14.23 -16.42
N ASP A 566 3.36 15.38 -16.58
CA ASP A 566 3.77 16.24 -15.46
C ASP A 566 2.57 16.79 -14.69
N SER A 567 1.52 17.19 -15.40
CA SER A 567 0.30 17.69 -14.77
C SER A 567 -0.48 16.60 -14.00
N PHE A 568 -0.38 15.33 -14.43
CA PHE A 568 -0.98 14.16 -13.77
C PHE A 568 0.05 13.30 -13.04
N LYS A 569 1.17 13.89 -12.63
CA LYS A 569 2.29 13.23 -11.94
C LYS A 569 1.84 12.23 -10.87
N ASN A 570 0.87 12.61 -10.04
CA ASN A 570 0.33 11.78 -8.96
C ASN A 570 -0.30 10.44 -9.43
N ALA A 571 -0.67 10.31 -10.70
CA ALA A 571 -1.10 9.05 -11.30
C ALA A 571 0.04 8.39 -12.08
N MET A 572 0.82 9.19 -12.82
CA MET A 572 1.86 8.71 -13.74
C MET A 572 3.05 8.06 -13.00
N GLU A 573 3.40 8.53 -11.81
CA GLU A 573 4.55 8.03 -11.05
C GLU A 573 4.29 6.74 -10.27
N CYS A 574 3.07 6.17 -10.28
CA CYS A 574 2.81 4.91 -9.61
C CYS A 574 3.75 3.81 -10.13
N ASN A 575 4.71 3.38 -9.30
CA ASN A 575 5.70 2.36 -9.67
C ASN A 575 5.23 0.92 -9.45
N GLY A 576 4.00 0.72 -8.97
CA GLY A 576 3.43 -0.61 -8.79
C GLY A 576 3.78 -1.33 -7.49
N ASN A 577 4.47 -0.70 -6.52
CA ASN A 577 4.92 -1.34 -5.27
C ASN A 577 3.82 -2.06 -4.45
N GLY A 578 2.57 -1.76 -4.71
CA GLY A 578 1.42 -2.45 -4.14
C GLY A 578 1.16 -2.20 -2.66
N LEU A 579 1.81 -1.23 -2.00
CA LEU A 579 1.53 -0.91 -0.58
C LEU A 579 0.05 -0.59 -0.33
N CYS A 580 -0.66 -0.14 -1.35
CA CYS A 580 -2.11 0.07 -1.30
C CYS A 580 -2.94 -1.23 -1.30
N PHE A 581 -2.32 -2.39 -1.44
CA PHE A 581 -2.94 -3.70 -1.27
C PHE A 581 -2.71 -4.29 0.13
N ASN A 582 -2.13 -3.52 1.07
CA ASN A 582 -1.96 -4.01 2.42
C ASN A 582 -3.31 -4.37 3.07
N TYR A 583 -3.30 -5.42 3.86
CA TYR A 583 -4.47 -5.91 4.61
C TYR A 583 -4.46 -5.49 6.09
N ASP A 584 -3.51 -4.65 6.50
CA ASP A 584 -3.49 -4.08 7.84
C ASP A 584 -4.75 -3.25 8.09
N THR A 585 -5.63 -3.75 8.94
CA THR A 585 -6.93 -3.13 9.26
C THR A 585 -6.81 -1.86 10.10
N SER A 586 -5.66 -1.64 10.74
CA SER A 586 -5.34 -0.41 11.49
C SER A 586 -4.92 0.74 10.57
N SER A 587 -4.34 0.43 9.42
CA SER A 587 -3.92 1.41 8.42
C SER A 587 -5.12 2.04 7.70
N PRO A 588 -5.19 3.37 7.57
CA PRO A 588 -6.23 4.04 6.78
C PRO A 588 -6.06 3.86 5.26
N MET A 589 -4.95 3.24 4.80
CA MET A 589 -4.65 3.06 3.38
C MET A 589 -5.73 2.24 2.68
N CYS A 590 -6.34 2.83 1.68
CA CYS A 590 -7.30 2.26 0.73
C CYS A 590 -8.39 1.33 1.31
N PRO A 591 -9.32 1.84 2.12
CA PRO A 591 -10.35 1.02 2.74
C PRO A 591 -11.30 0.36 1.72
N SER A 592 -11.54 0.98 0.55
CA SER A 592 -12.40 0.40 -0.49
C SER A 592 -11.81 -0.89 -1.08
N PHE A 593 -10.49 -0.96 -1.28
CA PHE A 593 -9.84 -2.20 -1.69
C PHE A 593 -9.96 -3.28 -0.61
N LYS A 594 -9.64 -2.94 0.65
CA LYS A 594 -9.70 -3.89 1.78
C LYS A 594 -11.08 -4.52 1.95
N ALA A 595 -12.16 -3.74 1.74
CA ALA A 595 -13.53 -4.23 1.89
C ALA A 595 -14.04 -5.05 0.71
N THR A 596 -13.48 -4.86 -0.50
CA THR A 596 -14.01 -5.49 -1.72
C THR A 596 -13.11 -6.54 -2.35
N GLY A 597 -11.80 -6.50 -2.04
CA GLY A 597 -10.80 -7.31 -2.73
C GLY A 597 -10.62 -6.94 -4.22
N ASP A 598 -11.26 -5.87 -4.69
CA ASP A 598 -11.21 -5.47 -6.10
C ASP A 598 -10.04 -4.52 -6.35
N ARG A 599 -9.07 -4.97 -7.14
CA ARG A 599 -7.84 -4.22 -7.43
C ARG A 599 -8.07 -2.90 -8.17
N ARG A 600 -9.17 -2.77 -8.93
CA ARG A 600 -9.58 -1.49 -9.57
C ARG A 600 -9.77 -0.38 -8.55
N TYR A 601 -10.18 -0.73 -7.33
CA TYR A 601 -10.52 0.21 -6.27
C TYR A 601 -9.34 0.56 -5.37
N SER A 602 -8.14 0.09 -5.70
CA SER A 602 -6.89 0.50 -5.05
C SER A 602 -6.31 1.79 -5.68
N PRO A 603 -5.44 2.54 -5.01
CA PRO A 603 -4.68 3.62 -5.60
C PRO A 603 -3.90 3.21 -6.86
N LYS A 604 -3.21 2.06 -6.84
CA LYS A 604 -2.53 1.49 -8.02
C LYS A 604 -3.50 1.25 -9.17
N GLY A 605 -4.63 0.59 -8.92
CA GLY A 605 -5.64 0.34 -9.95
C GLY A 605 -6.15 1.63 -10.55
N ARG A 606 -6.58 2.60 -9.72
CA ARG A 606 -7.08 3.90 -10.20
C ARG A 606 -6.03 4.70 -10.96
N ALA A 607 -4.76 4.66 -10.53
CA ALA A 607 -3.65 5.29 -11.25
C ALA A 607 -3.44 4.64 -12.63
N GLY A 608 -3.44 3.30 -12.71
CA GLY A 608 -3.36 2.57 -13.98
C GLY A 608 -4.52 2.88 -14.93
N LEU A 609 -5.76 2.91 -14.41
CA LEU A 609 -6.94 3.29 -15.21
C LEU A 609 -6.85 4.75 -15.71
N MET A 610 -6.33 5.66 -14.88
CA MET A 610 -6.13 7.06 -15.25
C MET A 610 -5.06 7.22 -16.35
N ARG A 611 -3.94 6.51 -16.23
CA ARG A 611 -2.87 6.51 -17.25
C ARG A 611 -3.40 6.04 -18.60
N GLU A 612 -4.15 4.94 -18.61
CA GLU A 612 -4.76 4.42 -19.84
C GLU A 612 -5.80 5.40 -20.42
N TRP A 613 -6.58 6.06 -19.57
CA TRP A 613 -7.52 7.09 -20.01
C TRP A 613 -6.81 8.27 -20.68
N LEU A 614 -5.69 8.73 -20.13
CA LEU A 614 -4.84 9.79 -20.70
C LEU A 614 -4.23 9.33 -22.03
N ARG A 615 -3.75 8.09 -22.12
CA ARG A 615 -3.16 7.50 -23.33
C ARG A 615 -4.19 7.42 -24.48
N GLN A 616 -5.42 6.96 -24.17
CA GLN A 616 -6.49 6.92 -25.19
C GLN A 616 -6.90 8.32 -25.67
N LEU A 617 -6.91 9.32 -24.80
CA LEU A 617 -7.12 10.70 -25.20
C LEU A 617 -6.00 11.21 -26.10
N ALA A 618 -4.75 10.92 -25.78
CA ALA A 618 -3.58 11.28 -26.59
C ALA A 618 -3.63 10.62 -27.98
N ALA A 619 -3.97 9.33 -28.07
CA ALA A 619 -4.17 8.63 -29.33
C ALA A 619 -5.24 9.28 -30.23
N LEU A 620 -6.26 9.88 -29.63
CA LEU A 620 -7.29 10.66 -30.32
C LEU A 620 -6.93 12.14 -30.49
N LYS A 621 -5.68 12.54 -30.15
CA LYS A 621 -5.18 13.93 -30.22
C LYS A 621 -6.02 14.91 -29.39
N VAL A 622 -6.51 14.47 -28.25
CA VAL A 622 -7.30 15.29 -27.32
C VAL A 622 -6.44 15.65 -26.12
N ASP A 623 -6.21 16.95 -25.93
CA ASP A 623 -5.52 17.47 -24.76
C ASP A 623 -6.49 17.62 -23.58
N PRO A 624 -6.34 16.83 -22.50
CA PRO A 624 -7.16 16.92 -21.30
C PRO A 624 -7.01 18.25 -20.55
N LEU A 625 -5.85 18.88 -20.60
CA LEU A 625 -5.59 20.18 -19.93
C LEU A 625 -6.39 21.30 -20.60
N ALA A 626 -6.40 21.34 -21.93
CA ALA A 626 -7.23 22.29 -22.68
C ALA A 626 -8.73 22.04 -22.42
N GLN A 627 -9.16 20.80 -22.21
CA GLN A 627 -10.55 20.51 -21.85
C GLN A 627 -10.89 20.99 -20.43
N GLU A 628 -9.99 20.84 -19.46
CA GLU A 628 -10.16 21.38 -18.11
C GLU A 628 -10.29 22.91 -18.13
N GLN A 629 -9.44 23.61 -18.89
CA GLN A 629 -9.51 25.07 -19.03
C GLN A 629 -10.83 25.53 -19.61
N LYS A 630 -11.32 24.86 -20.68
CA LYS A 630 -12.63 25.18 -21.28
C LYS A 630 -13.79 24.99 -20.30
N LEU A 631 -13.74 23.99 -19.44
CA LEU A 631 -14.78 23.72 -18.43
C LEU A 631 -14.77 24.71 -17.27
N ASN A 632 -13.61 25.28 -16.98
CA ASN A 632 -13.45 26.32 -15.97
C ASN A 632 -13.88 27.70 -16.47
N SER A 633 -14.01 27.91 -17.80
CA SER A 633 -14.59 29.14 -18.36
C SER A 633 -16.11 29.17 -18.18
N ARG A 634 -16.66 30.40 -17.89
CA ARG A 634 -18.06 30.58 -17.42
C ARG A 634 -19.16 30.28 -18.45
N PHE A 635 -18.87 30.02 -19.71
CA PHE A 635 -19.88 29.85 -20.73
C PHE A 635 -20.15 28.38 -21.06
N ILE A 636 -21.34 27.91 -20.66
CA ILE A 636 -21.89 26.62 -21.13
C ILE A 636 -22.88 26.95 -22.25
N SER A 637 -22.57 26.56 -23.50
CA SER A 637 -23.51 26.74 -24.61
C SER A 637 -24.72 25.81 -24.49
N PRO A 638 -25.93 26.21 -24.93
CA PRO A 638 -27.11 25.35 -24.97
C PRO A 638 -26.87 24.02 -25.69
N ASP A 639 -26.11 24.04 -26.80
CA ASP A 639 -25.74 22.86 -27.57
C ASP A 639 -24.95 21.84 -26.73
N SER A 640 -24.12 22.31 -25.82
CA SER A 640 -23.36 21.42 -24.91
C SER A 640 -24.28 20.70 -23.94
N ILE A 641 -25.38 21.29 -23.51
CA ILE A 641 -26.37 20.68 -22.61
C ILE A 641 -27.14 19.58 -23.35
N LEU A 642 -27.61 19.85 -24.56
CA LEU A 642 -28.31 18.86 -25.39
C LEU A 642 -27.43 17.65 -25.67
N LEU A 643 -26.14 17.90 -25.95
CA LEU A 643 -25.16 16.84 -26.18
C LEU A 643 -24.92 15.98 -24.95
N LYS A 644 -24.83 16.61 -23.76
CA LYS A 644 -24.74 15.89 -22.47
C LYS A 644 -25.96 15.01 -22.22
N ILE A 645 -27.16 15.50 -22.49
CA ILE A 645 -28.42 14.74 -22.37
C ILE A 645 -28.36 13.53 -23.28
N ARG A 646 -28.04 13.73 -24.59
CA ARG A 646 -27.91 12.65 -25.57
C ARG A 646 -26.90 11.59 -25.12
N ASN A 647 -25.71 12.00 -24.69
CA ASN A 647 -24.66 11.09 -24.25
C ASN A 647 -25.08 10.33 -22.98
N SER A 648 -25.81 10.97 -22.08
CA SER A 648 -26.30 10.30 -20.86
C SER A 648 -27.42 9.31 -21.13
N ILE A 649 -28.28 9.56 -22.14
CA ILE A 649 -29.25 8.60 -22.63
C ILE A 649 -28.54 7.40 -23.30
N ALA A 650 -27.50 7.64 -24.09
CA ALA A 650 -26.70 6.58 -24.70
C ALA A 650 -26.04 5.68 -23.63
N LYS A 651 -25.47 6.30 -22.59
CA LYS A 651 -24.95 5.58 -21.39
C LYS A 651 -26.04 4.73 -20.74
N SER A 652 -27.25 5.27 -20.53
CA SER A 652 -28.34 4.53 -19.88
C SER A 652 -28.85 3.34 -20.72
N LYS A 653 -28.61 3.35 -22.03
CA LYS A 653 -28.88 2.25 -22.97
C LYS A 653 -27.73 1.24 -23.06
N GLY A 654 -26.69 1.38 -22.26
CA GLY A 654 -25.55 0.46 -22.23
C GLY A 654 -24.48 0.73 -23.30
N GLU A 655 -24.48 1.92 -23.95
CA GLU A 655 -23.40 2.25 -24.87
C GLU A 655 -22.07 2.32 -24.15
N TYR A 656 -21.08 1.53 -24.62
CA TYR A 656 -19.77 1.43 -24.02
C TYR A 656 -18.98 2.74 -24.20
N ASP A 657 -18.32 3.17 -23.13
CA ASP A 657 -17.26 4.18 -23.11
C ASP A 657 -16.30 3.81 -21.97
N TYR A 658 -15.03 3.63 -22.26
CA TYR A 658 -14.03 3.32 -21.23
C TYR A 658 -14.04 4.33 -20.06
N SER A 659 -14.39 5.60 -20.34
CA SER A 659 -14.55 6.60 -19.28
C SER A 659 -15.60 6.18 -18.22
N HIS A 660 -16.54 5.27 -18.52
CA HIS A 660 -17.50 4.75 -17.53
C HIS A 660 -16.82 3.80 -16.54
N GLU A 661 -15.93 2.93 -17.02
CA GLU A 661 -15.18 2.02 -16.16
C GLU A 661 -14.26 2.79 -15.19
N VAL A 662 -13.59 3.85 -15.71
CA VAL A 662 -12.80 4.77 -14.88
C VAL A 662 -13.68 5.49 -13.87
N TYR A 663 -14.84 6.00 -14.31
CA TYR A 663 -15.80 6.69 -13.44
C TYR A 663 -16.27 5.77 -12.28
N ASP A 664 -16.61 4.53 -12.57
CA ASP A 664 -17.07 3.57 -11.56
C ASP A 664 -15.97 3.31 -10.52
N ALA A 665 -14.71 3.12 -10.95
CA ALA A 665 -13.59 2.97 -10.04
C ALA A 665 -13.34 4.23 -9.18
N MET A 666 -13.50 5.42 -9.76
CA MET A 666 -13.32 6.69 -9.04
C MET A 666 -14.44 6.97 -8.02
N GLN A 667 -15.68 6.51 -8.27
CA GLN A 667 -16.81 6.70 -7.33
C GLN A 667 -16.62 5.93 -6.02
N THR A 668 -15.89 4.82 -6.03
CA THR A 668 -15.61 4.03 -4.81
C THR A 668 -14.50 4.62 -3.94
N CYS A 669 -13.83 5.69 -4.36
CA CYS A 669 -12.79 6.37 -3.57
C CYS A 669 -13.41 7.27 -2.50
N LEU A 670 -13.01 7.04 -1.24
CA LEU A 670 -13.48 7.82 -0.08
C LEU A 670 -12.83 9.21 0.04
N ALA A 671 -11.83 9.53 -0.77
CA ALA A 671 -11.06 10.79 -0.73
C ALA A 671 -10.41 11.09 0.63
N CYS A 672 -9.97 10.07 1.36
CA CYS A 672 -9.40 10.15 2.70
C CYS A 672 -7.92 10.63 2.74
N LYS A 673 -7.28 10.85 1.59
CA LYS A 673 -5.86 11.28 1.46
C LYS A 673 -4.81 10.30 2.00
N ALA A 674 -5.17 9.14 2.53
CA ALA A 674 -4.20 8.18 3.06
C ALA A 674 -3.17 7.69 2.03
N CYS A 675 -3.49 7.71 0.74
CA CYS A 675 -2.55 7.37 -0.33
C CYS A 675 -1.52 8.49 -0.60
N THR A 676 -1.75 9.73 -0.17
CA THR A 676 -0.82 10.84 -0.38
C THR A 676 0.41 10.75 0.53
N THR A 677 0.22 10.29 1.76
CA THR A 677 1.31 10.19 2.77
C THR A 677 1.77 8.78 3.03
N GLY A 678 0.84 7.80 3.02
CA GLY A 678 1.17 6.41 3.26
C GLY A 678 1.82 5.70 2.05
N CYS A 679 1.73 6.27 0.84
CA CYS A 679 2.45 5.75 -0.32
C CYS A 679 3.80 6.45 -0.47
N PRO A 680 4.93 5.72 -0.57
CA PRO A 680 6.26 6.34 -0.71
C PRO A 680 6.38 7.18 -1.99
N ILE A 681 5.60 6.85 -3.04
CA ILE A 681 5.55 7.59 -4.31
C ILE A 681 4.50 8.72 -4.30
N LYS A 682 3.77 8.87 -3.20
CA LYS A 682 2.75 9.94 -3.00
C LYS A 682 1.66 9.97 -4.08
N VAL A 683 1.13 8.80 -4.47
CA VAL A 683 -0.02 8.70 -5.38
C VAL A 683 -1.23 9.37 -4.73
N ASP A 684 -1.69 10.49 -5.29
CA ASP A 684 -2.81 11.28 -4.76
C ASP A 684 -4.09 11.07 -5.58
N VAL A 685 -4.78 9.97 -5.28
CA VAL A 685 -6.06 9.64 -5.96
C VAL A 685 -7.10 10.75 -5.83
N PRO A 686 -7.37 11.35 -4.66
CA PRO A 686 -8.36 12.43 -4.53
C PRO A 686 -8.14 13.58 -5.52
N THR A 687 -6.91 13.98 -5.78
CA THR A 687 -6.59 15.07 -6.70
C THR A 687 -6.88 14.70 -8.15
N PHE A 688 -6.32 13.63 -8.69
CA PHE A 688 -6.61 13.27 -10.09
C PHE A 688 -8.05 12.78 -10.30
N ARG A 689 -8.69 12.19 -9.27
CA ARG A 689 -10.11 11.84 -9.29
C ARG A 689 -11.00 13.07 -9.49
N SER A 690 -10.78 14.15 -8.75
CA SER A 690 -11.59 15.38 -8.88
C SER A 690 -11.44 16.01 -10.27
N ARG A 691 -10.23 15.99 -10.85
CA ARG A 691 -9.94 16.44 -12.21
C ARG A 691 -10.64 15.55 -13.24
N PHE A 692 -10.53 14.24 -13.12
CA PHE A 692 -11.26 13.31 -13.99
C PHE A 692 -12.77 13.55 -13.94
N LEU A 693 -13.38 13.68 -12.75
CA LEU A 693 -14.81 13.93 -12.60
C LEU A 693 -15.24 15.26 -13.25
N ASN A 694 -14.42 16.30 -13.16
CA ASN A 694 -14.68 17.56 -13.83
C ASN A 694 -14.78 17.38 -15.35
N VAL A 695 -13.80 16.70 -15.96
CA VAL A 695 -13.75 16.44 -17.42
C VAL A 695 -14.84 15.48 -17.86
N TYR A 696 -15.06 14.39 -17.11
CA TYR A 696 -16.11 13.39 -17.37
C TYR A 696 -17.51 14.03 -17.44
N HIS A 697 -17.83 14.87 -16.47
CA HIS A 697 -19.10 15.61 -16.47
C HIS A 697 -19.14 16.82 -17.44
N GLY A 698 -18.04 17.08 -18.11
CA GLY A 698 -18.01 17.88 -19.32
C GLY A 698 -18.78 17.20 -20.48
N ARG A 699 -18.82 15.83 -20.49
CA ARG A 699 -19.50 15.01 -21.51
C ARG A 699 -20.86 14.46 -21.05
N TYR A 700 -20.98 14.09 -19.78
CA TYR A 700 -22.18 13.42 -19.21
C TYR A 700 -22.85 14.30 -18.16
N LEU A 701 -24.17 14.14 -17.99
CA LEU A 701 -24.91 14.80 -16.91
C LEU A 701 -24.39 14.34 -15.55
N ARG A 702 -24.38 15.24 -14.58
CA ARG A 702 -24.09 14.92 -13.19
C ARG A 702 -25.33 14.34 -12.50
N PRO A 703 -25.18 13.32 -11.63
CA PRO A 703 -26.27 12.87 -10.77
C PRO A 703 -26.72 13.97 -9.81
N LEU A 704 -28.01 14.00 -9.45
CA LEU A 704 -28.56 14.97 -8.51
C LEU A 704 -27.84 14.96 -7.15
N LYS A 705 -27.44 13.77 -6.68
CA LYS A 705 -26.65 13.63 -5.43
C LYS A 705 -25.35 14.44 -5.43
N ASP A 706 -24.69 14.58 -6.59
CA ASP A 706 -23.45 15.33 -6.65
C ASP A 706 -23.68 16.84 -6.44
N TYR A 707 -24.79 17.37 -6.94
CA TYR A 707 -25.20 18.75 -6.63
C TYR A 707 -25.61 18.91 -5.17
N PHE A 708 -26.37 17.92 -4.64
CA PHE A 708 -26.76 17.94 -3.23
C PHE A 708 -25.54 18.01 -2.31
N VAL A 709 -24.54 17.16 -2.55
CA VAL A 709 -23.29 17.17 -1.75
C VAL A 709 -22.47 18.43 -1.98
N ALA A 710 -22.24 18.84 -3.23
CA ALA A 710 -21.36 19.97 -3.57
C ALA A 710 -21.85 21.32 -3.01
N TYR A 711 -23.18 21.49 -2.86
CA TYR A 711 -23.76 22.74 -2.38
C TYR A 711 -24.23 22.72 -0.92
N VAL A 712 -23.78 21.71 -0.13
CA VAL A 712 -24.14 21.62 1.30
C VAL A 712 -23.77 22.88 2.07
N GLU A 713 -22.63 23.50 1.77
CA GLU A 713 -22.18 24.76 2.38
C GLU A 713 -23.02 25.98 1.98
N SER A 714 -23.81 25.88 0.92
CA SER A 714 -24.71 26.95 0.48
C SER A 714 -26.11 26.81 1.08
N TYR A 715 -26.67 25.58 1.12
CA TYR A 715 -28.04 25.39 1.59
C TYR A 715 -28.14 25.14 3.11
N ALA A 716 -27.13 24.53 3.75
CA ALA A 716 -27.17 24.25 5.19
C ALA A 716 -27.35 25.53 6.03
N PRO A 717 -26.67 26.65 5.77
CA PRO A 717 -26.90 27.91 6.49
C PRO A 717 -28.33 28.44 6.29
N LEU A 718 -28.93 28.22 5.11
CA LEU A 718 -30.29 28.67 4.82
C LEU A 718 -31.33 27.81 5.57
N MET A 719 -31.16 26.48 5.54
CA MET A 719 -32.02 25.53 6.24
C MET A 719 -31.92 25.67 7.77
N ALA A 720 -30.74 26.03 8.28
CA ALA A 720 -30.50 26.28 9.70
C ALA A 720 -31.26 27.52 10.25
N LYS A 721 -31.86 28.34 9.39
CA LYS A 721 -32.77 29.43 9.85
C LYS A 721 -34.12 28.89 10.34
N ALA A 722 -34.53 27.69 9.87
CA ALA A 722 -35.79 27.03 10.27
C ALA A 722 -35.59 25.52 10.51
N PRO A 723 -34.68 25.11 11.44
CA PRO A 723 -34.25 23.72 11.57
C PRO A 723 -35.39 22.78 11.98
N ARG A 724 -36.34 23.23 12.83
CA ARG A 724 -37.49 22.41 13.23
C ARG A 724 -38.36 22.02 12.02
N LEU A 725 -38.60 22.96 11.12
CA LEU A 725 -39.43 22.72 9.91
C LEU A 725 -38.75 21.71 8.99
N PHE A 726 -37.43 21.90 8.74
CA PHE A 726 -36.67 20.96 7.91
C PHE A 726 -36.62 19.57 8.54
N ASN A 727 -36.27 19.46 9.83
CA ASN A 727 -36.21 18.19 10.53
C ASN A 727 -37.56 17.46 10.55
N ALA A 728 -38.67 18.20 10.75
CA ALA A 728 -40.02 17.65 10.70
C ALA A 728 -40.40 17.15 9.29
N ALA A 729 -40.00 17.85 8.24
CA ALA A 729 -40.22 17.44 6.86
C ALA A 729 -39.46 16.16 6.47
N MET A 730 -38.27 15.94 7.06
CA MET A 730 -37.40 14.79 6.82
C MET A 730 -37.66 13.59 7.75
N SER A 731 -38.43 13.76 8.83
CA SER A 731 -38.70 12.72 9.81
C SER A 731 -39.58 11.55 9.33
N PRO A 732 -40.58 11.72 8.43
CA PRO A 732 -41.38 10.61 7.96
C PRO A 732 -40.62 9.61 7.09
N LYS A 733 -40.83 8.31 7.28
CA LYS A 733 -40.18 7.24 6.51
C LYS A 733 -40.35 7.39 4.98
N TRP A 734 -41.51 7.88 4.52
CA TRP A 734 -41.73 8.12 3.09
C TRP A 734 -40.80 9.21 2.53
N ALA A 735 -40.43 10.22 3.32
CA ALA A 735 -39.53 11.28 2.89
C ALA A 735 -38.11 10.72 2.67
N SER A 736 -37.61 9.87 3.57
CA SER A 736 -36.29 9.21 3.40
C SER A 736 -36.28 8.29 2.17
N ILE A 737 -37.37 7.51 1.93
CA ILE A 737 -37.52 6.67 0.74
C ILE A 737 -37.56 7.52 -0.54
N ALA A 738 -38.26 8.67 -0.51
CA ALA A 738 -38.32 9.57 -1.65
C ALA A 738 -36.93 10.16 -1.97
N VAL A 739 -36.18 10.58 -0.97
CA VAL A 739 -34.82 11.09 -1.13
C VAL A 739 -33.87 9.99 -1.66
N GLU A 740 -33.96 8.78 -1.14
CA GLU A 740 -33.16 7.65 -1.63
C GLU A 740 -33.46 7.37 -3.11
N LYS A 741 -34.73 7.29 -3.49
CA LYS A 741 -35.13 6.98 -4.89
C LYS A 741 -34.86 8.13 -5.88
N THR A 742 -34.96 9.39 -5.46
CA THR A 742 -34.83 10.55 -6.36
C THR A 742 -33.41 11.11 -6.37
N ILE A 743 -32.75 11.21 -5.20
CA ILE A 743 -31.42 11.79 -5.04
C ILE A 743 -30.35 10.70 -4.94
N GLY A 744 -30.68 9.52 -4.39
CA GLY A 744 -29.74 8.43 -4.16
C GLY A 744 -28.94 8.59 -2.85
N MET A 745 -29.51 9.31 -1.87
CA MET A 745 -28.90 9.54 -0.57
C MET A 745 -29.71 8.87 0.55
N VAL A 746 -29.02 8.31 1.54
CA VAL A 746 -29.62 7.66 2.72
C VAL A 746 -29.21 8.35 4.01
N ASP A 747 -30.02 8.26 5.05
CA ASP A 747 -29.75 8.74 6.41
C ASP A 747 -29.23 10.18 6.47
N ILE A 748 -29.91 11.12 5.82
CA ILE A 748 -29.52 12.53 5.86
C ILE A 748 -29.57 13.03 7.31
N PRO A 749 -28.47 13.60 7.84
CA PRO A 749 -28.42 14.05 9.22
C PRO A 749 -29.38 15.22 9.48
N THR A 750 -29.96 15.26 10.67
CA THR A 750 -30.82 16.35 11.12
C THR A 750 -30.01 17.58 11.48
N LEU A 751 -30.58 18.78 11.21
CA LEU A 751 -29.98 20.03 11.63
C LEU A 751 -30.04 20.22 13.16
N SER A 752 -28.99 20.86 13.69
CA SER A 752 -28.94 21.17 15.12
C SER A 752 -30.10 22.08 15.56
N PHE A 753 -30.74 21.70 16.66
CA PHE A 753 -31.67 22.56 17.36
C PHE A 753 -31.48 22.39 18.88
N PRO A 754 -31.27 23.49 19.64
CA PRO A 754 -31.10 24.91 19.22
C PRO A 754 -29.97 25.12 18.19
N THR A 755 -30.08 26.18 17.39
CA THR A 755 -29.04 26.54 16.42
C THR A 755 -27.78 27.05 17.11
N LEU A 756 -26.65 27.09 16.40
CA LEU A 756 -25.39 27.60 16.97
C LEU A 756 -25.54 29.03 17.55
N ALA A 757 -26.26 29.91 16.83
CA ALA A 757 -26.52 31.29 17.29
C ALA A 757 -27.36 31.34 18.59
N GLN A 758 -28.28 30.37 18.78
CA GLN A 758 -29.07 30.28 20.02
C GLN A 758 -28.28 29.67 21.18
N ARG A 759 -27.29 28.82 20.89
CA ARG A 759 -26.41 28.16 21.86
C ARG A 759 -25.31 29.08 22.37
N LEU A 760 -24.92 30.10 21.59
CA LEU A 760 -23.83 31.00 21.87
C LEU A 760 -24.35 32.43 22.11
N PRO A 761 -24.90 32.72 23.30
CA PRO A 761 -25.27 34.10 23.68
C PRO A 761 -24.03 34.98 23.83
N GLU A 762 -24.20 36.29 23.81
CA GLU A 762 -23.11 37.28 23.93
C GLU A 762 -22.29 37.13 25.24
N SER A 763 -22.82 36.50 26.24
CA SER A 763 -22.09 36.14 27.46
C SER A 763 -21.00 35.08 27.27
N LEU A 764 -21.12 34.23 26.26
CA LEU A 764 -20.16 33.14 25.96
C LEU A 764 -19.15 33.51 24.88
N THR A 765 -19.54 34.28 23.86
CA THR A 765 -18.64 34.65 22.75
C THR A 765 -18.67 36.13 22.47
N THR A 766 -17.53 36.69 22.09
CA THR A 766 -17.44 38.03 21.55
C THR A 766 -17.84 38.04 20.06
N LYS A 767 -18.64 38.99 19.65
CA LYS A 767 -18.98 39.15 18.24
C LYS A 767 -17.75 39.55 17.44
N TYR A 768 -17.56 38.92 16.28
CA TYR A 768 -16.46 39.25 15.39
C TYR A 768 -16.55 40.72 14.92
N ASP A 769 -15.54 41.48 15.25
CA ASP A 769 -15.29 42.83 14.73
C ASP A 769 -13.79 42.98 14.49
N TYR A 770 -13.39 43.09 13.21
CA TYR A 770 -11.99 43.15 12.80
C TYR A 770 -11.24 44.33 13.46
N LYS A 771 -11.86 45.53 13.49
CA LYS A 771 -11.24 46.74 14.04
C LYS A 771 -11.05 46.63 15.57
N ALA A 772 -12.05 46.09 16.25
CA ALA A 772 -11.96 45.82 17.70
C ALA A 772 -10.84 44.81 18.01
N LEU A 773 -10.74 43.73 17.24
CA LEU A 773 -9.69 42.75 17.41
C LEU A 773 -8.29 43.27 17.08
N GLN A 774 -8.18 44.18 16.08
CA GLN A 774 -6.92 44.79 15.71
C GLN A 774 -6.40 45.75 16.83
N SER A 775 -7.28 46.34 17.59
CA SER A 775 -6.95 47.29 18.69
C SER A 775 -6.57 46.60 20.01
N LEU A 776 -6.64 45.25 20.08
CA LEU A 776 -6.27 44.50 21.27
C LEU A 776 -4.77 44.62 21.56
N SER A 777 -4.41 44.68 22.85
CA SER A 777 -3.01 44.51 23.25
C SER A 777 -2.48 43.10 22.95
N GLU A 778 -1.17 42.92 22.86
CA GLU A 778 -0.57 41.61 22.57
C GLU A 778 -0.97 40.54 23.64
N GLU A 779 -1.08 40.96 24.92
CA GLU A 779 -1.57 40.08 25.98
C GLU A 779 -3.04 39.67 25.75
N GLN A 780 -3.88 40.58 25.32
CA GLN A 780 -5.28 40.31 24.99
C GLN A 780 -5.40 39.41 23.75
N LYS A 781 -4.55 39.62 22.74
CA LYS A 781 -4.49 38.74 21.57
C LYS A 781 -4.10 37.29 21.93
N GLN A 782 -3.10 37.12 22.80
CA GLN A 782 -2.69 35.81 23.31
C GLN A 782 -3.81 35.08 24.07
N LYS A 783 -4.67 35.83 24.78
CA LYS A 783 -5.85 35.32 25.48
C LYS A 783 -7.08 35.15 24.56
N THR A 784 -6.99 35.48 23.27
CA THR A 784 -8.10 35.37 22.32
C THR A 784 -7.87 34.21 21.37
N VAL A 785 -8.94 33.51 21.02
CA VAL A 785 -8.93 32.44 19.99
C VAL A 785 -10.05 32.69 18.98
N LEU A 786 -9.72 32.58 17.70
CA LEU A 786 -10.66 32.75 16.59
C LEU A 786 -11.16 31.37 16.14
N VAL A 787 -12.47 31.14 16.21
CA VAL A 787 -13.09 29.86 15.84
C VAL A 787 -13.54 29.92 14.39
N VAL A 788 -12.90 29.13 13.54
CA VAL A 788 -13.23 28.96 12.14
C VAL A 788 -14.39 27.98 12.01
N GLN A 789 -15.51 28.45 11.45
CA GLN A 789 -16.72 27.64 11.27
C GLN A 789 -16.61 26.67 10.07
N ASP A 790 -17.22 25.51 10.21
CA ASP A 790 -17.44 24.53 9.15
C ASP A 790 -18.93 24.15 9.05
N PRO A 791 -19.40 23.57 7.93
CA PRO A 791 -20.82 23.29 7.76
C PRO A 791 -21.33 22.19 8.68
N PHE A 792 -20.51 21.22 9.04
CA PHE A 792 -20.92 20.03 9.77
C PHE A 792 -21.09 20.33 11.26
N THR A 793 -20.08 20.92 11.89
CA THR A 793 -20.15 21.26 13.31
C THR A 793 -21.00 22.50 13.58
N SER A 794 -21.09 23.47 12.66
CA SER A 794 -21.91 24.66 12.86
C SER A 794 -23.43 24.40 12.68
N PHE A 795 -23.84 23.50 11.75
CA PHE A 795 -25.25 23.34 11.41
C PHE A 795 -25.85 21.99 11.79
N TYR A 796 -25.05 20.93 11.90
CA TYR A 796 -25.52 19.58 12.22
C TYR A 796 -25.06 19.08 13.60
N GLU A 797 -24.04 19.71 14.21
CA GLU A 797 -23.52 19.35 15.52
C GLU A 797 -23.08 20.62 16.30
N ALA A 798 -23.96 21.63 16.39
CA ALA A 798 -23.68 22.91 16.99
C ALA A 798 -23.25 22.84 18.46
N GLU A 799 -23.67 21.79 19.18
CA GLU A 799 -23.26 21.49 20.55
C GLU A 799 -21.74 21.37 20.68
N LEU A 800 -21.06 20.79 19.71
CA LEU A 800 -19.61 20.62 19.74
C LEU A 800 -18.86 21.96 19.69
N VAL A 801 -19.36 22.93 18.91
CA VAL A 801 -18.79 24.28 18.87
C VAL A 801 -19.08 25.03 20.17
N GLU A 802 -20.28 24.87 20.74
CA GLU A 802 -20.64 25.41 22.07
C GLU A 802 -19.68 24.88 23.14
N ASP A 803 -19.40 23.57 23.14
CA ASP A 803 -18.52 22.93 24.11
C ASP A 803 -17.06 23.37 23.94
N PHE A 804 -16.60 23.61 22.69
CA PHE A 804 -15.32 24.26 22.43
C PHE A 804 -15.23 25.65 23.06
N VAL A 805 -16.27 26.46 22.88
CA VAL A 805 -16.35 27.80 23.46
C VAL A 805 -16.32 27.76 24.98
N LYS A 806 -17.08 26.83 25.60
CA LYS A 806 -17.10 26.64 27.06
C LYS A 806 -15.73 26.21 27.59
N LEU A 807 -15.05 25.28 26.88
CA LEU A 807 -13.70 24.84 27.27
C LEU A 807 -12.71 26.02 27.20
N ALA A 808 -12.74 26.82 26.13
CA ALA A 808 -11.89 27.99 25.99
C ALA A 808 -12.13 29.00 27.14
N LYS A 809 -13.38 29.23 27.52
CA LYS A 809 -13.74 30.10 28.64
C LYS A 809 -13.26 29.56 29.99
N LYS A 810 -13.39 28.25 30.25
CA LYS A 810 -12.83 27.61 31.46
C LYS A 810 -11.33 27.81 31.57
N LEU A 811 -10.61 27.79 30.42
CA LEU A 811 -9.19 28.10 30.37
C LEU A 811 -8.86 29.59 30.45
N GLY A 812 -9.84 30.46 30.73
CA GLY A 812 -9.64 31.91 30.83
C GLY A 812 -9.42 32.62 29.50
N LEU A 813 -9.71 31.98 28.38
CA LEU A 813 -9.55 32.53 27.05
C LEU A 813 -10.81 33.22 26.53
N ASN A 814 -10.66 34.09 25.54
CA ASN A 814 -11.75 34.82 24.87
C ASN A 814 -12.02 34.20 23.48
N PRO A 815 -12.98 33.27 23.31
CA PRO A 815 -13.34 32.74 22.01
C PRO A 815 -14.17 33.73 21.20
N VAL A 816 -13.78 33.94 19.93
CA VAL A 816 -14.47 34.79 18.95
C VAL A 816 -14.86 33.94 17.75
N LEU A 817 -16.15 33.86 17.47
CA LEU A 817 -16.64 33.05 16.34
C LEU A 817 -16.50 33.85 15.04
N LEU A 818 -15.69 33.37 14.09
CA LEU A 818 -15.56 33.98 12.77
C LEU A 818 -16.83 33.77 11.93
N PRO A 819 -17.15 34.69 11.00
CA PRO A 819 -18.23 34.49 10.04
C PRO A 819 -18.04 33.19 9.24
N PHE A 820 -19.11 32.43 9.04
CA PHE A 820 -19.07 31.24 8.20
C PHE A 820 -18.63 31.57 6.77
N LYS A 821 -17.62 30.85 6.27
CA LYS A 821 -17.16 30.89 4.89
C LYS A 821 -17.12 29.48 4.33
N PRO A 822 -17.63 29.25 3.11
CA PRO A 822 -17.52 27.93 2.48
C PRO A 822 -16.07 27.48 2.31
N ASN A 823 -15.73 26.29 2.79
CA ASN A 823 -14.41 25.70 2.60
C ASN A 823 -14.22 25.14 1.17
N GLY A 824 -15.31 24.66 0.55
CA GLY A 824 -15.30 24.13 -0.80
C GLY A 824 -14.90 22.64 -0.92
N LYS A 825 -14.50 21.96 0.14
CA LYS A 825 -14.11 20.55 0.07
C LYS A 825 -15.20 19.64 -0.53
N PRO A 826 -16.50 19.81 -0.24
CA PRO A 826 -17.55 19.04 -0.91
C PRO A 826 -17.57 19.24 -2.44
N GLN A 827 -17.28 20.45 -2.92
CA GLN A 827 -17.17 20.78 -4.33
C GLN A 827 -15.96 20.09 -4.97
N HIS A 828 -14.80 20.09 -4.30
CA HIS A 828 -13.58 19.40 -4.73
C HIS A 828 -13.84 17.90 -4.89
N ILE A 829 -14.37 17.24 -3.87
CA ILE A 829 -14.66 15.81 -3.86
C ILE A 829 -15.60 15.41 -5.02
N LYS A 830 -16.52 16.26 -5.41
CA LYS A 830 -17.45 15.99 -6.52
C LYS A 830 -17.00 16.54 -7.88
N GLY A 831 -15.75 17.06 -7.98
CA GLY A 831 -15.18 17.56 -9.24
C GLY A 831 -15.86 18.83 -9.77
N PHE A 832 -16.33 19.72 -8.90
CA PHE A 832 -16.77 21.06 -9.26
C PHE A 832 -15.59 22.06 -9.11
N LEU A 833 -14.51 21.83 -9.86
CA LEU A 833 -13.21 22.49 -9.61
C LEU A 833 -13.27 24.01 -9.74
N SER A 834 -14.00 24.55 -10.73
CA SER A 834 -14.18 26.00 -10.86
C SER A 834 -14.88 26.62 -9.62
N LYS A 835 -15.86 25.91 -9.05
CA LYS A 835 -16.55 26.36 -7.83
C LYS A 835 -15.64 26.23 -6.60
N PHE A 836 -14.91 25.13 -6.51
CA PHE A 836 -13.91 24.93 -5.46
C PHE A 836 -12.86 26.04 -5.47
N ASN A 837 -12.29 26.33 -6.64
CA ASN A 837 -11.30 27.41 -6.78
C ASN A 837 -11.84 28.77 -6.29
N ASN A 838 -13.07 29.14 -6.69
CA ASN A 838 -13.71 30.36 -6.22
C ASN A 838 -13.93 30.37 -4.69
N SER A 839 -14.37 29.25 -4.12
CA SER A 839 -14.52 29.12 -2.67
C SER A 839 -13.18 29.23 -1.96
N ALA A 840 -12.15 28.57 -2.47
CA ALA A 840 -10.80 28.59 -1.92
C ALA A 840 -10.19 30.00 -1.96
N GLN A 841 -10.27 30.70 -3.10
CA GLN A 841 -9.79 32.08 -3.23
C GLN A 841 -10.48 33.01 -2.23
N THR A 842 -11.83 32.93 -2.13
CA THR A 842 -12.60 33.81 -1.25
C THR A 842 -12.27 33.54 0.23
N SER A 843 -12.17 32.29 0.62
CA SER A 843 -11.87 31.91 2.01
C SER A 843 -10.41 32.14 2.36
N ALA A 844 -9.46 31.91 1.43
CA ALA A 844 -8.05 32.24 1.64
C ALA A 844 -7.84 33.74 1.82
N ALA A 845 -8.47 34.58 0.99
CA ALA A 845 -8.39 36.05 1.14
C ALA A 845 -8.90 36.49 2.51
N PHE A 846 -10.04 35.96 2.96
CA PHE A 846 -10.58 36.28 4.29
C PHE A 846 -9.65 35.77 5.42
N LEU A 847 -9.15 34.57 5.34
CA LEU A 847 -8.28 34.00 6.38
C LEU A 847 -6.92 34.66 6.43
N ASN A 848 -6.36 35.12 5.29
CA ASN A 848 -5.14 35.94 5.28
C ASN A 848 -5.37 37.30 5.97
N GLN A 849 -6.49 37.98 5.66
CA GLN A 849 -6.84 39.21 6.36
C GLN A 849 -6.97 39.00 7.87
N VAL A 850 -7.59 37.89 8.29
CA VAL A 850 -7.74 37.56 9.71
C VAL A 850 -6.39 37.22 10.35
N SER A 851 -5.48 36.57 9.62
CA SER A 851 -4.14 36.19 10.12
C SER A 851 -3.27 37.42 10.46
N GLU A 852 -3.50 38.57 9.81
CA GLU A 852 -2.82 39.84 10.11
C GLU A 852 -3.06 40.31 11.55
N LEU A 853 -4.14 39.84 12.20
CA LEU A 853 -4.42 40.16 13.60
C LEU A 853 -3.40 39.53 14.58
N GLY A 854 -2.63 38.52 14.15
CA GLY A 854 -1.72 37.77 15.02
C GLY A 854 -2.41 36.91 16.07
N ILE A 855 -3.69 36.61 15.89
CA ILE A 855 -4.50 35.78 16.81
C ILE A 855 -4.65 34.37 16.24
N LYS A 856 -4.49 33.32 17.06
CA LYS A 856 -4.61 31.92 16.63
C LYS A 856 -6.02 31.60 16.13
N MET A 857 -6.08 31.00 14.95
CA MET A 857 -7.30 30.47 14.32
C MET A 857 -7.41 28.97 14.54
N VAL A 858 -8.58 28.49 14.95
CA VAL A 858 -8.83 27.07 15.27
C VAL A 858 -10.10 26.59 14.60
N GLY A 859 -10.06 25.43 13.97
CA GLY A 859 -11.23 24.73 13.43
C GLY A 859 -11.48 23.40 14.14
N VAL A 860 -12.74 23.03 14.30
CA VAL A 860 -13.12 21.83 15.09
C VAL A 860 -13.11 20.57 14.24
N GLU A 861 -13.52 20.60 12.98
CA GLU A 861 -13.57 19.43 12.11
C GLU A 861 -12.25 19.23 11.34
N PRO A 862 -11.47 18.18 11.67
CA PRO A 862 -10.13 17.99 11.11
C PRO A 862 -10.09 17.91 9.59
N ALA A 863 -11.08 17.23 8.98
CA ALA A 863 -11.11 17.06 7.53
C ALA A 863 -11.20 18.39 6.77
N LEU A 864 -11.86 19.40 7.34
CA LEU A 864 -11.99 20.72 6.72
C LEU A 864 -10.80 21.62 7.04
N VAL A 865 -10.26 21.55 8.26
CA VAL A 865 -9.03 22.28 8.62
C VAL A 865 -7.86 21.86 7.74
N LEU A 866 -7.67 20.55 7.58
CA LEU A 866 -6.58 20.02 6.75
C LEU A 866 -6.76 20.31 5.26
N CYS A 867 -7.98 20.59 4.79
CA CYS A 867 -8.23 21.08 3.43
C CYS A 867 -7.56 22.43 3.16
N TYR A 868 -7.52 23.33 4.14
CA TYR A 868 -6.81 24.61 4.01
C TYR A 868 -5.30 24.43 3.83
N ARG A 869 -4.72 23.32 4.32
CA ARG A 869 -3.28 23.04 4.25
C ARG A 869 -2.89 22.26 2.99
N ASP A 870 -3.74 21.34 2.53
CA ASP A 870 -3.44 20.44 1.41
C ASP A 870 -4.11 20.88 0.10
N GLU A 871 -5.44 20.75 -0.03
CA GLU A 871 -6.13 21.03 -1.30
C GLU A 871 -6.02 22.52 -1.72
N TYR A 872 -5.99 23.44 -0.76
CA TYR A 872 -5.81 24.88 -1.07
C TYR A 872 -4.40 25.15 -1.62
N GLN A 873 -3.37 24.52 -1.05
CA GLN A 873 -2.00 24.65 -1.55
C GLN A 873 -1.90 24.13 -2.99
N HIS A 874 -2.57 23.04 -3.30
CA HIS A 874 -2.57 22.47 -4.65
C HIS A 874 -3.29 23.34 -5.68
N VAL A 875 -4.37 24.02 -5.31
CA VAL A 875 -5.17 24.80 -6.27
C VAL A 875 -4.77 26.27 -6.37
N LEU A 876 -4.25 26.84 -5.30
CA LEU A 876 -3.91 28.28 -5.22
C LEU A 876 -2.41 28.53 -5.32
N GLY A 877 -1.56 27.53 -5.01
CA GLY A 877 -0.11 27.73 -4.93
C GLY A 877 0.24 28.89 -3.98
N ASP A 878 1.12 29.78 -4.42
CA ASP A 878 1.54 30.95 -3.64
C ASP A 878 0.38 31.94 -3.35
N SER A 879 -0.68 31.92 -4.16
CA SER A 879 -1.88 32.73 -3.93
C SER A 879 -2.71 32.30 -2.71
N ARG A 880 -2.38 31.15 -2.11
CA ARG A 880 -2.97 30.71 -0.85
C ARG A 880 -2.66 31.68 0.29
N GLY A 881 -1.43 32.23 0.32
CA GLY A 881 -0.91 33.01 1.44
C GLY A 881 -0.53 32.15 2.66
N ASP A 882 -0.12 32.85 3.73
CA ASP A 882 0.54 32.21 4.89
C ASP A 882 -0.39 31.96 6.09
N PHE A 883 -1.71 32.13 5.92
CA PHE A 883 -2.63 31.85 7.03
C PHE A 883 -2.52 30.40 7.51
N ASN A 884 -2.68 30.21 8.82
CA ASN A 884 -2.69 28.90 9.45
C ASN A 884 -3.94 28.72 10.33
N VAL A 885 -4.72 27.67 10.04
CA VAL A 885 -5.83 27.23 10.90
C VAL A 885 -5.38 25.97 11.62
N LEU A 886 -5.39 25.98 12.93
CA LEU A 886 -5.00 24.86 13.79
C LEU A 886 -6.18 23.90 13.98
N VAL A 887 -5.89 22.60 14.11
CA VAL A 887 -6.84 21.65 14.68
C VAL A 887 -6.86 21.80 16.21
N VAL A 888 -7.89 21.30 16.85
CA VAL A 888 -8.13 21.52 18.31
C VAL A 888 -6.95 21.10 19.16
N GLN A 889 -6.37 19.92 18.91
CA GLN A 889 -5.24 19.43 19.71
C GLN A 889 -3.96 20.25 19.51
N GLU A 890 -3.67 20.72 18.28
CA GLU A 890 -2.53 21.61 18.04
C GLU A 890 -2.66 22.91 18.83
N TRP A 891 -3.86 23.46 18.84
CA TRP A 891 -4.13 24.67 19.60
C TRP A 891 -3.98 24.46 21.08
N LEU A 892 -4.63 23.42 21.65
CA LEU A 892 -4.54 23.11 23.09
C LEU A 892 -3.10 22.83 23.51
N ASP A 893 -2.36 22.07 22.70
CA ASP A 893 -0.96 21.74 22.96
C ASP A 893 -0.04 22.98 22.92
N SER A 894 -0.39 23.99 22.15
CA SER A 894 0.34 25.24 22.02
C SER A 894 0.03 26.31 23.10
N LEU A 895 -0.84 26.01 24.07
CA LEU A 895 -1.19 26.91 25.16
C LEU A 895 -0.15 26.84 26.29
N ASP A 896 -0.06 27.93 27.08
CA ASP A 896 0.81 28.03 28.23
C ASP A 896 0.41 27.03 29.33
N GLU A 897 1.38 26.39 29.97
CA GLU A 897 1.17 25.41 31.04
C GLU A 897 0.35 25.98 32.21
N SER A 898 0.52 27.25 32.53
CA SER A 898 -0.20 27.90 33.64
C SER A 898 -1.72 27.86 33.50
N LEU A 899 -2.24 27.74 32.27
CA LEU A 899 -3.68 27.63 32.03
C LEU A 899 -4.29 26.29 32.47
N PHE A 900 -3.46 25.26 32.69
CA PHE A 900 -3.88 23.92 33.07
C PHE A 900 -3.73 23.62 34.55
N GLU A 901 -2.96 24.43 35.30
CA GLU A 901 -2.62 24.15 36.72
C GLU A 901 -3.85 23.98 37.61
N ASN A 902 -4.93 24.74 37.34
CA ASN A 902 -6.19 24.68 38.14
C ASN A 902 -7.30 23.89 37.42
N GLN A 903 -6.98 23.21 36.29
CA GLN A 903 -7.95 22.54 35.45
C GLN A 903 -7.66 21.04 35.35
N GLN A 904 -7.61 20.38 36.50
CA GLN A 904 -7.33 18.94 36.53
C GLN A 904 -8.61 18.13 36.44
N VAL A 905 -8.60 17.11 35.58
CA VAL A 905 -9.75 16.19 35.46
C VAL A 905 -9.99 15.39 36.73
N THR A 906 -11.25 15.15 37.03
CA THR A 906 -11.67 14.38 38.22
C THR A 906 -11.52 12.87 38.02
N ASP A 907 -11.67 12.39 36.81
CA ASP A 907 -11.56 10.99 36.40
C ASP A 907 -10.14 10.65 35.93
N LYS A 908 -9.49 9.69 36.57
CA LYS A 908 -8.12 9.24 36.25
C LYS A 908 -8.08 7.93 35.44
N ASP A 909 -9.22 7.38 35.12
CA ASP A 909 -9.29 6.17 34.26
C ASP A 909 -8.90 6.47 32.83
N THR A 910 -8.51 5.42 32.11
CA THR A 910 -8.05 5.53 30.72
C THR A 910 -9.22 5.80 29.79
N TRP A 911 -9.03 6.76 28.89
CA TRP A 911 -9.89 7.07 27.75
C TRP A 911 -9.29 6.53 26.46
N TYR A 912 -10.13 6.17 25.48
CA TYR A 912 -9.73 5.51 24.25
C TYR A 912 -10.05 6.39 23.04
N LEU A 913 -9.03 6.74 22.25
CA LEU A 913 -9.17 7.65 21.11
C LEU A 913 -9.21 6.91 19.78
N PHE A 914 -10.30 7.10 19.04
CA PHE A 914 -10.46 6.70 17.65
C PHE A 914 -10.21 7.92 16.75
N GLY A 915 -8.98 8.06 16.27
CA GLY A 915 -8.56 9.20 15.45
C GLY A 915 -9.17 9.18 14.05
N HIS A 916 -9.48 10.36 13.49
CA HIS A 916 -10.01 10.51 12.14
C HIS A 916 -8.97 10.11 11.08
N CYS A 917 -9.39 9.41 10.01
CA CYS A 917 -8.48 8.90 8.99
C CYS A 917 -7.70 10.01 8.24
N THR A 918 -8.27 11.21 8.05
CA THR A 918 -7.56 12.34 7.45
C THR A 918 -6.52 12.94 8.40
N GLU A 919 -6.76 12.94 9.72
CA GLU A 919 -5.75 13.30 10.72
C GLU A 919 -4.58 12.32 10.67
N LYS A 920 -4.86 11.02 10.75
CA LYS A 920 -3.83 9.97 10.65
C LYS A 920 -3.02 10.08 9.36
N ALA A 921 -3.63 10.56 8.28
CA ALA A 921 -2.96 10.73 6.99
C ALA A 921 -2.12 12.00 6.90
N LEU A 922 -2.65 13.16 7.30
CA LEU A 922 -2.04 14.47 7.06
C LEU A 922 -1.42 15.12 8.31
N LYS A 923 -1.64 14.53 9.49
CA LYS A 923 -1.15 15.02 10.78
C LYS A 923 -0.73 13.83 11.65
N ALA A 924 0.43 13.25 11.35
CA ALA A 924 0.90 12.00 11.96
C ALA A 924 1.06 12.06 13.49
N ASP A 925 1.36 13.24 14.03
CA ASP A 925 1.52 13.51 15.46
C ASP A 925 0.20 13.85 16.21
N ALA A 926 -0.95 13.81 15.51
CA ALA A 926 -2.24 14.20 16.10
C ALA A 926 -2.58 13.44 17.39
N PHE A 927 -2.32 12.13 17.44
CA PHE A 927 -2.53 11.35 18.64
C PHE A 927 -1.59 11.78 19.78
N LYS A 928 -0.29 11.96 19.48
CA LYS A 928 0.70 12.41 20.48
C LYS A 928 0.29 13.75 21.10
N GLN A 929 -0.21 14.69 20.29
CA GLN A 929 -0.71 15.97 20.78
C GLN A 929 -1.95 15.80 21.67
N TRP A 930 -2.92 14.98 21.27
CA TRP A 930 -4.05 14.66 22.14
C TRP A 930 -3.61 14.02 23.46
N GLN A 931 -2.64 13.12 23.43
CA GLN A 931 -2.09 12.49 24.64
C GLN A 931 -1.40 13.53 25.55
N GLN A 932 -0.61 14.43 24.98
CA GLN A 932 -0.01 15.53 25.73
C GLN A 932 -1.07 16.45 26.36
N VAL A 933 -2.10 16.80 25.59
CA VAL A 933 -3.24 17.59 26.10
C VAL A 933 -3.91 16.88 27.27
N PHE A 934 -4.26 15.58 27.14
CA PHE A 934 -4.87 14.82 28.23
C PHE A 934 -3.97 14.76 29.47
N ASN A 935 -2.67 14.55 29.28
CA ASN A 935 -1.69 14.52 30.38
C ASN A 935 -1.63 15.87 31.11
N ARG A 936 -1.68 17.02 30.40
CA ARG A 936 -1.71 18.36 31.02
C ARG A 936 -2.94 18.56 31.89
N PHE A 937 -4.09 18.00 31.48
CA PHE A 937 -5.29 17.97 32.31
C PHE A 937 -5.26 16.86 33.41
N GLY A 938 -4.18 16.05 33.48
CA GLY A 938 -4.03 14.95 34.43
C GLY A 938 -4.84 13.71 34.09
N GLY A 939 -5.34 13.58 32.87
CA GLY A 939 -6.06 12.41 32.33
C GLY A 939 -5.11 11.42 31.63
N LYS A 940 -5.62 10.22 31.33
CA LYS A 940 -4.91 9.17 30.58
C LYS A 940 -5.59 8.91 29.25
N LEU A 941 -4.82 8.80 28.16
CA LEU A 941 -5.33 8.56 26.81
C LEU A 941 -4.55 7.45 26.12
N GLU A 942 -5.28 6.52 25.52
CA GLU A 942 -4.74 5.46 24.66
C GLU A 942 -5.26 5.55 23.23
N ASP A 943 -4.38 5.29 22.22
CA ASP A 943 -4.77 5.20 20.81
C ASP A 943 -5.44 3.87 20.53
N VAL A 944 -6.53 3.93 19.80
CA VAL A 944 -7.16 2.72 19.26
C VAL A 944 -6.73 2.55 17.81
N ALA A 945 -5.96 1.51 17.56
CA ALA A 945 -5.46 1.18 16.24
C ALA A 945 -6.61 0.72 15.32
N VAL A 946 -7.20 1.65 14.60
CA VAL A 946 -8.27 1.42 13.61
C VAL A 946 -7.97 2.13 12.29
N GLY A 947 -8.48 1.58 11.20
CA GLY A 947 -8.45 2.19 9.87
C GLY A 947 -9.60 3.20 9.66
N CYS A 948 -10.19 3.19 8.46
CA CYS A 948 -11.31 4.06 8.12
C CYS A 948 -12.63 3.56 8.73
N CYS A 949 -13.50 4.48 9.17
CA CYS A 949 -14.84 4.15 9.65
C CYS A 949 -15.86 3.86 8.53
N GLY A 950 -15.51 4.13 7.26
CA GLY A 950 -16.39 3.92 6.10
C GLY A 950 -17.34 5.07 5.77
N MET A 951 -17.50 6.09 6.61
CA MET A 951 -18.40 7.21 6.34
C MET A 951 -17.81 8.26 5.39
N ALA A 952 -16.59 8.72 5.65
CA ALA A 952 -15.85 9.71 4.84
C ALA A 952 -16.73 10.86 4.31
N GLY A 953 -17.16 11.73 5.18
CA GLY A 953 -18.07 12.82 4.87
C GLY A 953 -19.44 12.30 4.41
N THR A 954 -19.73 12.42 3.12
CA THR A 954 -21.01 11.98 2.53
C THR A 954 -20.96 10.64 1.79
N TYR A 955 -19.81 9.95 1.76
CA TYR A 955 -19.66 8.67 1.06
C TYR A 955 -20.61 7.60 1.62
N GLY A 956 -20.63 7.43 2.94
CA GLY A 956 -21.53 6.49 3.60
C GLY A 956 -23.03 6.83 3.49
N HIS A 957 -23.36 8.06 3.08
CA HIS A 957 -24.74 8.47 2.80
C HIS A 957 -25.15 8.22 1.33
N ASP A 958 -24.25 7.80 0.45
CA ASP A 958 -24.57 7.39 -0.91
C ASP A 958 -25.17 5.97 -0.90
N ALA A 959 -26.41 5.82 -1.35
CA ALA A 959 -27.12 4.54 -1.37
C ALA A 959 -26.34 3.41 -2.07
N LYS A 960 -25.59 3.73 -3.15
CA LYS A 960 -24.76 2.78 -3.88
C LYS A 960 -23.50 2.34 -3.11
N GLN A 961 -23.04 3.15 -2.18
CA GLN A 961 -21.82 2.89 -1.41
C GLN A 961 -22.09 2.37 0.02
N LEU A 962 -23.37 2.30 0.41
CA LEU A 962 -23.76 1.96 1.78
C LEU A 962 -23.24 0.58 2.21
N ALA A 963 -23.34 -0.43 1.35
CA ALA A 963 -22.85 -1.78 1.64
C ALA A 963 -21.33 -1.78 1.87
N THR A 964 -20.57 -1.12 0.98
CA THR A 964 -19.12 -0.98 1.11
C THR A 964 -18.74 -0.15 2.35
N SER A 965 -19.51 0.90 2.66
CA SER A 965 -19.30 1.71 3.86
C SER A 965 -19.43 0.89 5.15
N LYS A 966 -20.43 0.02 5.22
CA LYS A 966 -20.62 -0.92 6.36
C LYS A 966 -19.51 -1.96 6.43
N ALA A 967 -19.15 -2.57 5.30
CA ALA A 967 -18.05 -3.53 5.25
C ALA A 967 -16.71 -2.91 5.70
N ILE A 968 -16.44 -1.65 5.34
CA ILE A 968 -15.24 -0.94 5.82
C ILE A 968 -15.26 -0.77 7.35
N TYR A 969 -16.42 -0.46 7.95
CA TYR A 969 -16.55 -0.36 9.41
C TYR A 969 -16.24 -1.69 10.10
N GLU A 970 -16.69 -2.79 9.53
CA GLU A 970 -16.47 -4.14 10.05
C GLU A 970 -15.00 -4.58 10.01
N LEU A 971 -14.15 -3.96 9.20
CA LEU A 971 -12.72 -4.33 9.11
C LEU A 971 -11.98 -4.12 10.44
N SER A 972 -12.31 -3.08 11.23
CA SER A 972 -11.62 -2.79 12.49
C SER A 972 -12.49 -2.12 13.55
N TRP A 973 -13.34 -1.16 13.18
CA TRP A 973 -14.10 -0.37 14.14
C TRP A 973 -15.06 -1.19 14.97
N LYS A 974 -15.85 -2.06 14.36
CA LYS A 974 -16.85 -2.89 15.05
C LYS A 974 -16.26 -3.72 16.19
N GLN A 975 -15.16 -4.41 15.91
CA GLN A 975 -14.50 -5.26 16.91
C GLN A 975 -13.91 -4.43 18.04
N LYS A 976 -13.24 -3.32 17.72
CA LYS A 976 -12.63 -2.45 18.73
C LYS A 976 -13.67 -1.74 19.60
N MET A 977 -14.77 -1.26 19.01
CA MET A 977 -15.88 -0.68 19.78
C MET A 977 -16.52 -1.70 20.72
N ALA A 978 -16.67 -2.95 20.27
CA ALA A 978 -17.23 -4.02 21.10
C ALA A 978 -16.30 -4.49 22.24
N SER A 979 -15.00 -4.29 22.12
CA SER A 979 -13.99 -4.73 23.09
C SER A 979 -13.66 -3.70 24.16
N LEU A 980 -14.13 -2.45 24.01
CA LEU A 980 -13.81 -1.33 24.91
C LEU A 980 -15.09 -0.78 25.58
N PRO A 981 -14.98 -0.16 26.78
CA PRO A 981 -16.10 0.53 27.39
C PRO A 981 -16.58 1.68 26.51
N THR A 982 -17.78 1.57 25.92
CA THR A 982 -18.31 2.52 24.93
C THR A 982 -18.35 3.95 25.45
N GLU A 983 -18.69 4.13 26.74
CA GLU A 983 -18.73 5.42 27.43
C GLU A 983 -17.37 6.11 27.56
N ARG A 984 -16.26 5.36 27.40
CA ARG A 984 -14.88 5.86 27.42
C ARG A 984 -14.27 6.00 26.02
N CYS A 985 -15.02 5.69 24.98
CA CYS A 985 -14.56 5.83 23.62
C CYS A 985 -14.81 7.25 23.10
N MET A 986 -13.78 7.85 22.52
CA MET A 986 -13.81 9.19 21.94
C MET A 986 -13.47 9.15 20.45
N VAL A 987 -14.07 10.04 19.67
CA VAL A 987 -13.89 10.08 18.20
C VAL A 987 -13.76 11.52 17.72
N THR A 988 -12.66 11.85 17.01
CA THR A 988 -12.39 13.23 16.57
C THR A 988 -13.24 13.69 15.38
N GLY A 989 -13.48 12.84 14.37
CA GLY A 989 -14.18 13.26 13.15
C GLY A 989 -15.71 13.18 13.22
N TYR A 990 -16.41 14.19 12.70
CA TYR A 990 -17.86 14.19 12.56
C TYR A 990 -18.41 12.98 11.81
N SER A 991 -17.79 12.65 10.67
CA SER A 991 -18.19 11.51 9.87
C SER A 991 -18.06 10.18 10.62
N CYS A 992 -17.01 10.02 11.41
CA CYS A 992 -16.80 8.81 12.22
C CYS A 992 -17.84 8.71 13.34
N ARG A 993 -18.12 9.81 14.06
CA ARG A 993 -19.18 9.83 15.09
C ARG A 993 -20.55 9.50 14.49
N SER A 994 -20.84 9.99 13.27
CA SER A 994 -22.07 9.68 12.54
C SER A 994 -22.17 8.21 12.15
N GLN A 995 -21.06 7.58 11.76
CA GLN A 995 -21.02 6.16 11.41
C GLN A 995 -21.25 5.27 12.63
N VAL A 996 -20.58 5.57 13.74
CA VAL A 996 -20.78 4.83 15.00
C VAL A 996 -22.25 4.95 15.45
N LYS A 997 -22.83 6.17 15.43
CA LYS A 997 -24.24 6.36 15.75
C LYS A 997 -25.17 5.52 14.87
N ARG A 998 -24.87 5.42 13.56
CA ARG A 998 -25.67 4.62 12.62
C ARG A 998 -25.62 3.13 12.95
N LEU A 999 -24.45 2.60 13.32
CA LEU A 999 -24.23 1.17 13.40
C LEU A 999 -24.32 0.62 14.83
N GLU A 1000 -23.96 1.44 15.83
CA GLU A 1000 -23.99 1.06 17.25
C GLU A 1000 -25.14 1.71 18.02
N GLY A 1001 -25.85 2.68 17.43
CA GLY A 1001 -27.01 3.36 18.05
C GLY A 1001 -26.66 4.60 18.85
N GLU A 1002 -25.47 4.69 19.45
CA GLU A 1002 -25.00 5.80 20.26
C GLU A 1002 -23.93 6.62 19.55
N LYS A 1003 -23.93 7.93 19.78
CA LYS A 1003 -22.94 8.84 19.20
C LYS A 1003 -21.81 9.08 20.20
N PRO A 1004 -20.56 8.66 19.92
CA PRO A 1004 -19.44 8.89 20.82
C PRO A 1004 -19.10 10.39 20.92
N LYS A 1005 -18.55 10.78 22.06
CA LYS A 1005 -18.13 12.17 22.31
C LYS A 1005 -16.85 12.50 21.55
N HIS A 1006 -16.66 13.78 21.27
CA HIS A 1006 -15.37 14.34 20.86
C HIS A 1006 -14.44 14.49 22.08
N PRO A 1007 -13.10 14.37 21.95
CA PRO A 1007 -12.17 14.55 23.08
C PRO A 1007 -12.38 15.86 23.87
N LEU A 1008 -12.64 16.97 23.16
CA LEU A 1008 -12.92 18.26 23.82
C LEU A 1008 -14.19 18.23 24.72
N GLN A 1009 -15.21 17.48 24.32
CA GLN A 1009 -16.45 17.32 25.09
C GLN A 1009 -16.20 16.52 26.36
N VAL A 1010 -15.35 15.49 26.26
CA VAL A 1010 -14.93 14.69 27.40
C VAL A 1010 -14.13 15.56 28.37
N LEU A 1011 -13.09 16.28 27.89
CA LEU A 1011 -12.32 17.19 28.72
C LEU A 1011 -13.24 18.19 29.45
N LEU A 1012 -14.15 18.87 28.72
CA LEU A 1012 -15.10 19.81 29.31
C LEU A 1012 -15.96 19.15 30.41
N SER A 1013 -16.39 17.90 30.21
CA SER A 1013 -17.25 17.20 31.19
C SER A 1013 -16.49 16.68 32.43
N LEU A 1014 -15.18 16.53 32.33
CA LEU A 1014 -14.32 16.04 33.43
C LEU A 1014 -13.71 17.18 34.27
N LEU A 1015 -13.69 18.39 33.74
CA LEU A 1015 -13.19 19.56 34.46
C LEU A 1015 -14.18 20.00 35.56
N PRO A 1016 -13.68 20.44 36.71
CA PRO A 1016 -14.50 20.86 37.85
C PRO A 1016 -15.42 22.05 37.54
#